data_0d34695ae95536c412a38671e342b0d6
#
_entry.id   0d34695ae95536c412a38671e342b0d6
#
_cell.length_a   1.000
_cell.length_b   1.000
_cell.length_c   1.000
_cell.angle_alpha   90.00
_cell.angle_beta   90.00
_cell.angle_gamma   90.00
#
_symmetry.space_group_name_H-M   'P 1'
#
loop_
_entity.id
_entity.type
_entity.pdbx_description
1 polymer ?
#
loop_
_entity_poly.entity_id
_entity_poly.type
_entity_poly.pdbx_seq_one_letter_code
_entity_poly.pdbx_strand_id
1 'polypeptide(L)'
;MTRKLNIHGDNIVECERAFKLCKKALNIEESKILKGTSVFCPSFHASTKTDDFIFTFFPGYGRWNFNILSLIQNTENSLREAPDILITEIGNSKETPLIAIEFCGALAAGNQAWQRSGRGYSAGMSKIPYLYVTEIGGFELDTNTRERKAARLPNAAVPFSYLTYSHESSPVLPIYERSAGADDITKECYKNVFAEKELIEIVGKILTKQDYSEVCNKIEEKVLEFVKLRSSEFKKNSFYSADWQNTYDALKNNSHFLDFVEKSDAIKYKKKIADKTIATETARKFISLTCEYAIGISSSDLPFCLIPQKNKEKFLSEIKNLYPDLSEEFKDWFKNSKRLVLVLLNGFKHGGDDARPDRGLAPFARMLTGKDADILTFVYGPSYKANWKIMEENPRKLGEKNEIWEAIFSASDAVIADSATSEMKKISFVKSEFSKQTPKQVIYETLEPSPLKIGENDVDTILHTIFTQLKSSEIKIFEGMCNPPGGDWSGISVLSNMFEYRWLSLPRVSHSGAKRPDHVFEITGIETKPIIISVESKETARALEENIGENLNRYLTDLMDYPVNAKRSLPAGEWKYDDTKLDSEDFLFASAAAYICMREGDFELVENKVGCDIIFSYYFGDNGKCRINISSYSELGKKIADAICKAECPLEKLSLVIV
;
A
#
# COMPACT_ATOMS: atom_id res chain seq x y z
N MET A 1 -8.38 -27.37 19.43
CA MET A 1 -7.00 -26.86 19.69
C MET A 1 -6.99 -25.38 19.33
N THR A 2 -6.52 -24.52 20.21
CA THR A 2 -6.50 -23.07 19.93
C THR A 2 -5.41 -22.76 18.92
N ARG A 3 -5.78 -22.14 17.81
CA ARG A 3 -4.86 -21.70 16.77
C ARG A 3 -4.38 -20.28 17.05
N LYS A 4 -3.09 -20.00 16.85
CA LYS A 4 -2.50 -18.69 17.06
C LYS A 4 -2.17 -18.06 15.71
N LEU A 5 -2.81 -16.95 15.40
CA LEU A 5 -2.63 -16.18 14.17
C LEU A 5 -2.08 -14.79 14.52
N ASN A 6 -1.01 -14.41 13.87
CA ASN A 6 -0.46 -13.07 13.98
C ASN A 6 -0.87 -12.25 12.75
N ILE A 7 -1.25 -11.00 12.99
CA ILE A 7 -1.55 -10.02 11.95
C ILE A 7 -0.50 -8.94 12.03
N HIS A 8 0.46 -8.96 11.12
CA HIS A 8 1.46 -7.93 10.96
C HIS A 8 0.96 -6.91 9.94
N GLY A 9 0.93 -5.64 10.31
CA GLY A 9 0.41 -4.58 9.45
C GLY A 9 1.24 -3.31 9.47
N ASP A 10 1.04 -2.44 8.49
CA ASP A 10 1.69 -1.13 8.46
C ASP A 10 1.34 -0.28 9.69
N ASN A 11 0.10 -0.44 10.18
CA ASN A 11 -0.41 0.25 11.35
C ASN A 11 -1.52 -0.58 12.02
N ILE A 12 -2.00 -0.10 13.16
CA ILE A 12 -3.01 -0.81 13.97
C ILE A 12 -4.34 -0.99 13.23
N VAL A 13 -4.69 -0.08 12.35
CA VAL A 13 -5.99 -0.09 11.69
C VAL A 13 -6.02 -1.05 10.52
N GLU A 14 -4.92 -1.15 9.80
CA GLU A 14 -4.79 -2.21 8.82
C GLU A 14 -4.84 -3.59 9.51
N CYS A 15 -4.24 -3.72 10.71
CA CYS A 15 -4.38 -4.93 11.51
C CYS A 15 -5.84 -5.22 11.86
N GLU A 16 -6.61 -4.22 12.31
CA GLU A 16 -8.03 -4.40 12.64
C GLU A 16 -8.87 -4.68 11.40
N ARG A 17 -8.60 -4.02 10.27
CA ARG A 17 -9.27 -4.28 8.99
C ARG A 17 -9.11 -5.75 8.58
N ALA A 18 -7.87 -6.26 8.65
CA ALA A 18 -7.60 -7.67 8.40
C ALA A 18 -8.29 -8.60 9.40
N PHE A 19 -8.33 -8.24 10.68
CA PHE A 19 -9.04 -9.00 11.69
C PHE A 19 -10.55 -9.07 11.42
N LYS A 20 -11.18 -7.95 11.06
CA LYS A 20 -12.59 -7.91 10.65
C LYS A 20 -12.85 -8.81 9.43
N LEU A 21 -11.93 -8.80 8.45
CA LEU A 21 -11.98 -9.71 7.30
C LEU A 21 -11.88 -11.18 7.74
N CYS A 22 -10.91 -11.50 8.62
CA CYS A 22 -10.77 -12.86 9.18
C CYS A 22 -12.03 -13.29 9.94
N LYS A 23 -12.63 -12.41 10.73
CA LYS A 23 -13.89 -12.71 11.45
C LYS A 23 -15.01 -13.05 10.49
N LYS A 24 -15.21 -12.25 9.44
CA LYS A 24 -16.21 -12.54 8.39
C LYS A 24 -15.92 -13.86 7.69
N ALA A 25 -14.66 -14.11 7.32
CA ALA A 25 -14.21 -15.30 6.59
C ALA A 25 -14.34 -16.60 7.41
N LEU A 26 -14.18 -16.54 8.71
CA LEU A 26 -14.31 -17.66 9.64
C LEU A 26 -15.69 -17.77 10.31
N ASN A 27 -16.62 -16.85 10.00
CA ASN A 27 -17.92 -16.74 10.66
C ASN A 27 -17.81 -16.62 12.19
N ILE A 28 -16.88 -15.80 12.67
CA ILE A 28 -16.69 -15.50 14.09
C ILE A 28 -17.73 -14.48 14.52
N GLU A 29 -18.61 -14.87 15.44
CA GLU A 29 -19.66 -13.99 15.97
C GLU A 29 -19.15 -13.10 17.10
N GLU A 30 -18.29 -13.64 17.97
CA GLU A 30 -17.76 -12.93 19.13
C GLU A 30 -16.23 -12.94 19.17
N SER A 31 -15.68 -11.81 19.58
CA SER A 31 -14.26 -11.69 19.88
C SER A 31 -14.06 -10.82 21.10
N LYS A 32 -13.07 -11.14 21.93
CA LYS A 32 -12.75 -10.40 23.16
C LYS A 32 -11.25 -10.18 23.25
N ILE A 33 -10.85 -8.97 23.66
CA ILE A 33 -9.46 -8.70 23.99
C ILE A 33 -8.99 -9.59 25.14
N LEU A 34 -7.80 -10.14 25.03
CA LEU A 34 -7.24 -10.99 26.07
C LEU A 34 -6.75 -10.14 27.26
N LYS A 35 -7.10 -10.58 28.48
CA LYS A 35 -6.55 -9.99 29.71
C LYS A 35 -5.04 -10.14 29.75
N GLY A 36 -4.34 -9.10 30.22
CA GLY A 36 -2.87 -9.09 30.29
C GLY A 36 -2.15 -8.96 28.96
N THR A 37 -2.90 -8.70 27.84
CA THR A 37 -2.28 -8.43 26.55
C THR A 37 -1.37 -7.21 26.59
N SER A 38 -0.33 -7.22 25.76
CA SER A 38 0.57 -6.07 25.65
C SER A 38 -0.13 -4.86 25.05
N VAL A 39 0.18 -3.67 25.53
CA VAL A 39 -0.31 -2.41 24.94
C VAL A 39 0.28 -2.16 23.54
N PHE A 40 1.39 -2.79 23.21
CA PHE A 40 2.08 -2.66 21.93
C PHE A 40 1.59 -3.64 20.87
N CYS A 41 1.13 -4.82 21.30
CA CYS A 41 0.63 -5.89 20.43
C CYS A 41 -0.62 -6.52 21.05
N PRO A 42 -1.79 -5.87 20.91
CA PRO A 42 -3.02 -6.37 21.50
C PRO A 42 -3.42 -7.71 20.90
N SER A 43 -3.94 -8.60 21.74
CA SER A 43 -4.38 -9.94 21.35
C SER A 43 -5.85 -10.15 21.65
N PHE A 44 -6.53 -10.86 20.76
CA PHE A 44 -7.96 -11.14 20.82
C PHE A 44 -8.21 -12.63 20.78
N HIS A 45 -9.05 -13.10 21.68
CA HIS A 45 -9.63 -14.44 21.59
C HIS A 45 -10.92 -14.36 20.76
N ALA A 46 -11.06 -15.28 19.83
CA ALA A 46 -12.22 -15.39 18.96
C ALA A 46 -12.57 -16.86 18.74
N SER A 47 -13.85 -17.19 18.70
CA SER A 47 -14.32 -18.56 18.58
C SER A 47 -15.33 -18.72 17.46
N THR A 48 -15.23 -19.85 16.77
CA THR A 48 -16.31 -20.40 15.93
C THR A 48 -16.99 -21.51 16.69
N LYS A 49 -17.96 -22.20 16.08
CA LYS A 49 -18.62 -23.38 16.68
C LYS A 49 -17.66 -24.56 16.92
N THR A 50 -16.54 -24.62 16.20
CA THR A 50 -15.62 -25.76 16.19
C THR A 50 -14.21 -25.42 16.62
N ASP A 51 -13.79 -24.19 16.45
CA ASP A 51 -12.39 -23.79 16.60
C ASP A 51 -12.24 -22.52 17.42
N ASP A 52 -11.15 -22.46 18.18
CA ASP A 52 -10.72 -21.29 18.92
C ASP A 52 -9.49 -20.68 18.28
N PHE A 53 -9.44 -19.35 18.26
CA PHE A 53 -8.36 -18.57 17.69
C PHE A 53 -7.86 -17.52 18.68
N ILE A 54 -6.56 -17.28 18.65
CA ILE A 54 -5.93 -16.09 19.23
C ILE A 54 -5.34 -15.30 18.10
N PHE A 55 -5.79 -14.07 17.92
CA PHE A 55 -5.23 -13.13 16.96
C PHE A 55 -4.38 -12.10 17.71
N THR A 56 -3.11 -11.94 17.34
CA THR A 56 -2.22 -10.92 17.89
C THR A 56 -1.85 -9.92 16.81
N PHE A 57 -2.01 -8.63 17.10
CA PHE A 57 -1.68 -7.57 16.15
C PHE A 57 -0.27 -7.08 16.38
N PHE A 58 0.47 -6.90 15.27
CA PHE A 58 1.82 -6.36 15.23
C PHE A 58 1.87 -5.14 14.30
N PRO A 59 1.40 -3.97 14.75
CA PRO A 59 1.39 -2.77 13.93
C PRO A 59 2.79 -2.19 13.75
N GLY A 60 3.12 -1.78 12.54
CA GLY A 60 4.41 -1.21 12.14
C GLY A 60 5.48 -2.25 11.82
N TYR A 61 5.88 -2.32 10.55
CA TYR A 61 6.99 -3.16 10.13
C TYR A 61 8.34 -2.56 10.58
N GLY A 62 9.32 -3.45 10.83
CA GLY A 62 10.71 -3.04 11.10
C GLY A 62 10.97 -2.41 12.47
N ARG A 63 9.96 -2.29 13.32
CA ARG A 63 10.09 -1.72 14.68
C ARG A 63 10.23 -2.76 15.80
N TRP A 64 10.03 -4.03 15.49
CA TRP A 64 10.07 -5.12 16.45
C TRP A 64 11.46 -5.71 16.63
N ASN A 65 11.71 -6.39 17.75
CA ASN A 65 12.93 -7.14 18.01
C ASN A 65 13.11 -8.37 17.09
N PHE A 66 12.24 -8.53 16.10
CA PHE A 66 12.32 -9.51 15.03
C PHE A 66 11.97 -8.86 13.68
N ASN A 67 12.41 -9.47 12.58
CA ASN A 67 12.14 -9.01 11.23
C ASN A 67 11.19 -9.98 10.51
N ILE A 68 9.88 -9.73 10.61
CA ILE A 68 8.87 -10.58 9.97
C ILE A 68 8.98 -10.60 8.45
N LEU A 69 9.41 -9.50 7.82
CA LEU A 69 9.56 -9.42 6.37
C LEU A 69 10.63 -10.39 5.84
N SER A 70 11.51 -10.92 6.70
CA SER A 70 12.44 -11.98 6.31
C SER A 70 11.74 -13.26 5.87
N LEU A 71 10.49 -13.49 6.25
CA LEU A 71 9.69 -14.62 5.79
C LEU A 71 9.24 -14.47 4.33
N ILE A 72 9.18 -13.25 3.82
CA ILE A 72 8.87 -12.95 2.42
C ILE A 72 10.11 -13.16 1.54
N GLN A 73 11.30 -13.04 2.11
CA GLN A 73 12.55 -13.27 1.39
C GLN A 73 12.94 -14.76 1.43
N ASN A 74 13.54 -15.23 0.36
CA ASN A 74 14.12 -16.58 0.26
C ASN A 74 15.30 -16.58 -0.73
N THR A 75 15.83 -17.76 -1.09
CA THR A 75 16.96 -17.87 -2.01
C THR A 75 16.68 -17.36 -3.43
N GLU A 76 15.43 -17.35 -3.85
CA GLU A 76 15.00 -16.88 -5.18
C GLU A 76 14.55 -15.40 -5.14
N ASN A 77 14.14 -14.90 -3.98
CA ASN A 77 13.61 -13.56 -3.78
C ASN A 77 14.41 -12.79 -2.73
N SER A 78 15.20 -11.83 -3.18
CA SER A 78 15.90 -10.89 -2.30
C SER A 78 15.08 -9.63 -1.97
N LEU A 79 14.01 -9.38 -2.74
CA LEU A 79 13.19 -8.18 -2.60
C LEU A 79 12.37 -8.21 -1.30
N ARG A 80 12.48 -7.16 -0.50
CA ARG A 80 11.69 -6.93 0.72
C ARG A 80 10.64 -5.86 0.45
N GLU A 81 9.44 -6.30 0.15
CA GLU A 81 8.31 -5.38 0.08
C GLU A 81 7.35 -5.66 1.22
N ALA A 82 6.99 -4.62 1.97
CA ALA A 82 6.00 -4.70 3.03
C ALA A 82 4.60 -4.57 2.43
N PRO A 83 3.77 -5.64 2.45
CA PRO A 83 2.34 -5.51 2.17
C PRO A 83 1.67 -4.75 3.33
N ASP A 84 0.48 -4.20 3.11
CA ASP A 84 -0.27 -3.56 4.20
C ASP A 84 -0.51 -4.55 5.34
N ILE A 85 -0.73 -5.84 4.99
CA ILE A 85 -0.95 -6.93 5.95
C ILE A 85 -0.19 -8.21 5.54
N LEU A 86 0.41 -8.86 6.53
CA LEU A 86 0.89 -10.24 6.46
C LEU A 86 0.27 -11.06 7.60
N ILE A 87 -0.58 -12.02 7.27
CA ILE A 87 -1.16 -12.94 8.25
C ILE A 87 -0.29 -14.18 8.32
N THR A 88 0.09 -14.57 9.53
CA THR A 88 0.93 -15.72 9.81
C THR A 88 0.28 -16.64 10.84
N GLU A 89 0.73 -17.89 10.91
CA GLU A 89 0.30 -18.84 11.94
C GLU A 89 1.53 -19.34 12.72
N ILE A 90 1.38 -19.43 14.04
CA ILE A 90 2.38 -20.06 14.91
C ILE A 90 2.05 -21.53 15.08
N GLY A 91 2.96 -22.40 14.64
CA GLY A 91 2.86 -23.83 14.80
C GLY A 91 4.23 -24.45 15.05
N ASN A 92 4.34 -25.39 16.00
CA ASN A 92 5.60 -26.03 16.37
C ASN A 92 6.71 -25.01 16.73
N SER A 93 6.34 -23.95 17.46
CA SER A 93 7.22 -22.83 17.84
C SER A 93 7.83 -22.06 16.65
N LYS A 94 7.24 -22.17 15.46
CA LYS A 94 7.64 -21.43 14.25
C LYS A 94 6.48 -20.62 13.72
N GLU A 95 6.80 -19.45 13.23
CA GLU A 95 5.86 -18.58 12.53
C GLU A 95 5.96 -18.79 11.02
N THR A 96 4.83 -19.06 10.37
CA THR A 96 4.75 -19.30 8.93
C THR A 96 3.74 -18.37 8.27
N PRO A 97 4.08 -17.74 7.12
CA PRO A 97 3.16 -16.86 6.42
C PRO A 97 2.03 -17.67 5.79
N LEU A 98 0.81 -17.16 5.88
CA LEU A 98 -0.38 -17.73 5.25
C LEU A 98 -0.83 -16.91 4.04
N ILE A 99 -0.92 -15.59 4.18
CA ILE A 99 -1.42 -14.68 3.16
C ILE A 99 -0.91 -13.27 3.39
N ALA A 100 -0.61 -12.58 2.30
CA ALA A 100 -0.34 -11.14 2.28
C ALA A 100 -1.53 -10.40 1.63
N ILE A 101 -1.92 -9.26 2.19
CA ILE A 101 -3.04 -8.46 1.69
C ILE A 101 -2.59 -7.01 1.56
N GLU A 102 -2.98 -6.40 0.46
CA GLU A 102 -2.77 -4.98 0.18
C GLU A 102 -4.12 -4.32 -0.02
N PHE A 103 -4.39 -3.26 0.70
CA PHE A 103 -5.63 -2.49 0.57
C PHE A 103 -5.40 -1.18 -0.19
N CYS A 104 -6.28 -0.86 -1.11
CA CYS A 104 -6.24 0.39 -1.86
C CYS A 104 -7.64 0.99 -1.98
N GLY A 105 -7.95 1.94 -1.12
CA GLY A 105 -9.27 2.61 -1.09
C GLY A 105 -9.47 3.65 -2.20
N ALA A 106 -8.41 4.07 -2.89
CA ALA A 106 -8.51 5.09 -3.93
C ALA A 106 -7.43 4.90 -4.99
N LEU A 107 -7.78 5.17 -6.22
CA LEU A 107 -6.83 5.34 -7.32
C LEU A 107 -5.95 4.11 -7.59
N ALA A 108 -6.57 3.04 -8.02
CA ALA A 108 -5.85 1.86 -8.53
C ALA A 108 -5.01 2.16 -9.80
N ALA A 109 -4.84 3.43 -10.19
CA ALA A 109 -4.24 3.86 -11.45
C ALA A 109 -2.89 4.57 -11.28
N GLY A 110 -2.15 4.65 -12.36
CA GLY A 110 -0.87 5.35 -12.46
C GLY A 110 0.19 4.75 -11.55
N ASN A 111 0.97 5.60 -10.92
CA ASN A 111 2.09 5.22 -10.06
C ASN A 111 1.71 4.29 -8.90
N GLN A 112 0.50 4.40 -8.39
CA GLN A 112 -0.03 3.55 -7.32
C GLN A 112 -0.08 2.07 -7.75
N ALA A 113 -0.48 1.81 -8.99
CA ALA A 113 -0.57 0.45 -9.51
C ALA A 113 0.79 -0.26 -9.59
N TRP A 114 1.85 0.46 -10.00
CA TRP A 114 3.19 -0.11 -10.10
C TRP A 114 3.76 -0.50 -8.73
N GLN A 115 3.55 0.34 -7.73
CA GLN A 115 4.02 0.07 -6.36
C GLN A 115 3.44 -1.25 -5.84
N ARG A 116 2.15 -1.51 -6.08
CA ARG A 116 1.49 -2.75 -5.65
C ARG A 116 2.00 -3.97 -6.41
N SER A 117 2.41 -3.80 -7.66
CA SER A 117 3.05 -4.87 -8.44
C SER A 117 4.35 -5.34 -7.80
N GLY A 118 5.17 -4.45 -7.25
CA GLY A 118 6.37 -4.82 -6.50
C GLY A 118 6.07 -5.73 -5.30
N ARG A 119 5.04 -5.39 -4.53
CA ARG A 119 4.57 -6.19 -3.38
C ARG A 119 4.04 -7.56 -3.81
N GLY A 120 3.17 -7.59 -4.84
CA GLY A 120 2.65 -8.84 -5.40
C GLY A 120 3.75 -9.73 -5.96
N TYR A 121 4.72 -9.15 -6.66
CA TYR A 121 5.88 -9.89 -7.18
C TYR A 121 6.70 -10.51 -6.06
N SER A 122 7.01 -9.74 -5.00
CA SER A 122 7.76 -10.22 -3.85
C SER A 122 7.06 -11.38 -3.13
N ALA A 123 5.75 -11.25 -2.87
CA ALA A 123 4.97 -12.31 -2.24
C ALA A 123 4.92 -13.59 -3.11
N GLY A 124 4.68 -13.46 -4.41
CA GLY A 124 4.63 -14.58 -5.34
C GLY A 124 5.95 -15.34 -5.47
N MET A 125 7.09 -14.63 -5.52
CA MET A 125 8.43 -15.25 -5.50
C MET A 125 8.66 -16.09 -4.24
N SER A 126 8.04 -15.72 -3.12
CA SER A 126 8.10 -16.45 -1.86
C SER A 126 6.99 -17.49 -1.71
N LYS A 127 6.17 -17.68 -2.73
CA LYS A 127 5.03 -18.61 -2.74
C LYS A 127 3.99 -18.31 -1.64
N ILE A 128 3.81 -17.04 -1.33
CA ILE A 128 2.80 -16.55 -0.39
C ILE A 128 1.62 -16.02 -1.22
N PRO A 129 0.39 -16.49 -1.00
CA PRO A 129 -0.80 -15.90 -1.60
C PRO A 129 -0.86 -14.41 -1.31
N TYR A 130 -1.14 -13.60 -2.34
CA TYR A 130 -1.24 -12.16 -2.23
C TYR A 130 -2.54 -11.65 -2.84
N LEU A 131 -3.30 -10.90 -2.08
CA LEU A 131 -4.55 -10.28 -2.53
C LEU A 131 -4.39 -8.76 -2.55
N TYR A 132 -4.54 -8.19 -3.72
CA TYR A 132 -4.60 -6.75 -3.92
C TYR A 132 -6.05 -6.29 -3.94
N VAL A 133 -6.56 -5.90 -2.78
CA VAL A 133 -7.95 -5.45 -2.60
C VAL A 133 -8.06 -3.98 -2.95
N THR A 134 -8.83 -3.66 -3.98
CA THR A 134 -8.96 -2.30 -4.49
C THR A 134 -10.40 -1.93 -4.82
N GLU A 135 -10.78 -0.69 -4.53
CA GLU A 135 -12.12 -0.19 -4.76
C GLU A 135 -12.29 0.38 -6.17
N ILE A 136 -13.45 0.14 -6.78
CA ILE A 136 -13.87 0.74 -8.05
C ILE A 136 -15.11 1.61 -7.82
N GLY A 137 -15.16 2.76 -8.49
CA GLY A 137 -16.30 3.66 -8.51
C GLY A 137 -16.17 4.85 -7.57
N GLY A 138 -15.00 5.05 -6.98
CA GLY A 138 -14.66 6.31 -6.32
C GLY A 138 -14.63 7.49 -7.31
N PHE A 139 -14.49 8.69 -6.83
CA PHE A 139 -14.30 9.88 -7.64
C PHE A 139 -12.96 10.57 -7.32
N GLU A 140 -12.47 11.31 -8.30
CA GLU A 140 -11.34 12.23 -8.15
C GLU A 140 -11.83 13.67 -8.23
N LEU A 141 -11.08 14.59 -7.65
CA LEU A 141 -11.22 16.01 -7.96
C LEU A 141 -10.20 16.40 -9.03
N ASP A 142 -10.65 17.19 -9.98
CA ASP A 142 -9.73 17.85 -10.90
C ASP A 142 -8.81 18.79 -10.13
N THR A 143 -7.51 18.71 -10.37
CA THR A 143 -6.51 19.50 -9.64
C THR A 143 -6.66 21.01 -9.83
N ASN A 144 -7.20 21.43 -10.97
CA ASN A 144 -7.32 22.85 -11.33
C ASN A 144 -8.70 23.41 -11.04
N THR A 145 -9.76 22.68 -11.49
CA THR A 145 -11.14 23.13 -11.37
C THR A 145 -11.80 22.71 -10.07
N ARG A 146 -11.26 21.66 -9.43
CA ARG A 146 -11.85 21.01 -8.27
C ARG A 146 -13.23 20.39 -8.53
N GLU A 147 -13.56 20.18 -9.78
CA GLU A 147 -14.77 19.48 -10.18
C GLU A 147 -14.60 17.96 -10.00
N ARG A 148 -15.69 17.29 -9.70
CA ARG A 148 -15.70 15.82 -9.61
C ARG A 148 -15.52 15.21 -10.99
N LYS A 149 -14.68 14.21 -11.04
CA LYS A 149 -14.52 13.33 -12.20
C LYS A 149 -14.43 11.88 -11.75
N ALA A 150 -14.78 10.95 -12.61
CA ALA A 150 -14.59 9.54 -12.34
C ALA A 150 -13.11 9.24 -11.99
N ALA A 151 -12.90 8.45 -10.98
CA ALA A 151 -11.56 8.02 -10.58
C ALA A 151 -10.85 7.33 -11.75
N ARG A 152 -9.57 7.61 -11.88
CA ARG A 152 -8.74 6.95 -12.89
C ARG A 152 -8.63 5.47 -12.57
N LEU A 153 -8.89 4.64 -13.54
CA LEU A 153 -8.74 3.20 -13.44
C LEU A 153 -7.43 2.74 -14.12
N PRO A 154 -6.84 1.62 -13.70
CA PRO A 154 -5.58 1.16 -14.25
C PRO A 154 -5.70 0.79 -15.73
N ASN A 155 -4.57 0.86 -16.44
CA ASN A 155 -4.44 0.27 -17.76
C ASN A 155 -4.70 -1.25 -17.68
N ALA A 156 -5.33 -1.82 -18.71
CA ALA A 156 -5.65 -3.25 -18.76
C ALA A 156 -4.45 -4.19 -18.53
N ALA A 157 -3.24 -3.76 -18.91
CA ALA A 157 -2.02 -4.52 -18.66
C ALA A 157 -1.71 -4.74 -17.17
N VAL A 158 -2.16 -3.83 -16.29
CA VAL A 158 -1.92 -3.95 -14.84
C VAL A 158 -2.66 -5.14 -14.26
N PRO A 159 -3.99 -5.23 -14.31
CA PRO A 159 -4.70 -6.42 -13.83
C PRO A 159 -4.28 -7.69 -14.59
N PHE A 160 -3.98 -7.60 -15.87
CA PHE A 160 -3.53 -8.75 -16.65
C PHE A 160 -2.17 -9.29 -16.18
N SER A 161 -1.26 -8.45 -15.72
CA SER A 161 0.03 -8.88 -15.18
C SER A 161 -0.13 -9.79 -13.95
N TYR A 162 -1.15 -9.57 -13.14
CA TYR A 162 -1.47 -10.44 -12.01
C TYR A 162 -1.95 -11.82 -12.48
N LEU A 163 -2.79 -11.88 -13.53
CA LEU A 163 -3.22 -13.15 -14.11
C LEU A 163 -2.04 -13.95 -14.67
N THR A 164 -1.16 -13.29 -15.44
CA THR A 164 0.05 -13.92 -15.99
C THR A 164 0.93 -14.47 -14.86
N TYR A 165 1.17 -13.66 -13.83
CA TYR A 165 2.06 -14.01 -12.75
C TYR A 165 1.50 -15.10 -11.83
N SER A 166 0.21 -15.06 -11.50
CA SER A 166 -0.46 -16.11 -10.72
C SER A 166 -0.31 -17.50 -11.34
N HIS A 167 -0.23 -17.57 -12.65
CA HIS A 167 -0.04 -18.82 -13.38
C HIS A 167 1.35 -19.45 -13.17
N GLU A 168 2.34 -18.62 -12.89
CA GLU A 168 3.73 -19.02 -12.71
C GLU A 168 4.16 -19.15 -11.25
N SER A 169 3.36 -18.61 -10.31
CA SER A 169 3.70 -18.50 -8.90
C SER A 169 2.59 -19.03 -7.96
N SER A 170 2.51 -18.54 -6.75
CA SER A 170 1.31 -18.64 -5.90
C SER A 170 0.23 -17.67 -6.39
N PRO A 171 -1.04 -17.79 -5.98
CA PRO A 171 -2.07 -16.83 -6.32
C PRO A 171 -1.66 -15.41 -5.91
N VAL A 172 -1.56 -14.53 -6.90
CA VAL A 172 -1.27 -13.10 -6.75
C VAL A 172 -2.35 -12.37 -7.53
N LEU A 173 -3.47 -12.04 -6.87
CA LEU A 173 -4.70 -11.65 -7.53
C LEU A 173 -5.22 -10.29 -7.05
N PRO A 174 -5.66 -9.41 -7.96
CA PRO A 174 -6.44 -8.25 -7.59
C PRO A 174 -7.88 -8.66 -7.26
N ILE A 175 -8.41 -8.06 -6.22
CA ILE A 175 -9.80 -8.19 -5.80
C ILE A 175 -10.45 -6.82 -5.94
N TYR A 176 -11.50 -6.74 -6.74
CA TYR A 176 -12.21 -5.49 -6.95
C TYR A 176 -13.44 -5.43 -6.03
N GLU A 177 -13.46 -4.43 -5.19
CA GLU A 177 -14.59 -4.11 -4.32
C GLU A 177 -15.33 -2.87 -4.85
N ARG A 178 -16.59 -2.78 -4.53
CA ARG A 178 -17.40 -1.62 -4.84
C ARG A 178 -17.11 -0.49 -3.86
N SER A 179 -16.71 0.67 -4.37
CA SER A 179 -16.58 1.86 -3.52
C SER A 179 -17.95 2.28 -2.97
N ALA A 180 -17.97 2.71 -1.72
CA ALA A 180 -19.18 3.26 -1.11
C ALA A 180 -19.75 4.48 -1.87
N GLY A 181 -18.86 5.27 -2.49
CA GLY A 181 -19.24 6.43 -3.32
C GLY A 181 -19.58 6.11 -4.78
N ALA A 182 -19.63 4.83 -5.20
CA ALA A 182 -19.90 4.47 -6.58
C ALA A 182 -21.34 4.85 -6.99
N ASP A 183 -21.46 5.51 -8.14
CA ASP A 183 -22.76 5.79 -8.76
C ASP A 183 -23.38 4.52 -9.36
N ASP A 184 -24.67 4.60 -9.69
CA ASP A 184 -25.42 3.45 -10.21
C ASP A 184 -24.93 3.01 -11.60
N ILE A 185 -24.42 3.93 -12.41
CA ILE A 185 -23.84 3.62 -13.72
C ILE A 185 -22.58 2.76 -13.52
N THR A 186 -21.70 3.17 -12.62
CA THR A 186 -20.49 2.41 -12.29
C THR A 186 -20.84 1.06 -11.67
N LYS A 187 -21.80 1.02 -10.74
CA LYS A 187 -22.27 -0.24 -10.14
C LYS A 187 -22.75 -1.23 -11.21
N GLU A 188 -23.51 -0.77 -12.18
CA GLU A 188 -24.02 -1.62 -13.28
C GLU A 188 -22.90 -2.04 -14.25
N CYS A 189 -22.03 -1.10 -14.66
CA CYS A 189 -20.95 -1.39 -15.59
C CYS A 189 -19.97 -2.46 -15.05
N TYR A 190 -19.67 -2.44 -13.75
CA TYR A 190 -18.68 -3.32 -13.13
C TYR A 190 -19.30 -4.43 -12.26
N LYS A 191 -20.61 -4.68 -12.33
CA LYS A 191 -21.31 -5.67 -11.50
C LYS A 191 -20.71 -7.09 -11.55
N ASN A 192 -20.16 -7.49 -12.70
CA ASN A 192 -19.53 -8.81 -12.87
C ASN A 192 -18.06 -8.85 -12.46
N VAL A 193 -17.50 -7.71 -12.06
CA VAL A 193 -16.10 -7.56 -11.66
C VAL A 193 -15.95 -7.62 -10.15
N PHE A 194 -16.94 -7.14 -9.39
CA PHE A 194 -16.89 -7.10 -7.94
C PHE A 194 -16.77 -8.50 -7.32
N ALA A 195 -15.84 -8.66 -6.40
CA ALA A 195 -15.41 -9.94 -5.85
C ALA A 195 -15.39 -9.97 -4.30
N GLU A 196 -16.28 -9.19 -3.63
CA GLU A 196 -16.32 -9.11 -2.17
C GLU A 196 -16.64 -10.47 -1.52
N LYS A 197 -17.48 -11.29 -2.17
CA LYS A 197 -17.81 -12.64 -1.68
C LYS A 197 -16.62 -13.58 -1.82
N GLU A 198 -15.96 -13.54 -2.95
CA GLU A 198 -14.78 -14.34 -3.24
C GLU A 198 -13.61 -13.96 -2.33
N LEU A 199 -13.48 -12.67 -1.95
CA LEU A 199 -12.50 -12.23 -0.95
C LEU A 199 -12.71 -12.95 0.40
N ILE A 200 -13.94 -12.94 0.89
CA ILE A 200 -14.28 -13.60 2.16
C ILE A 200 -14.02 -15.12 2.05
N GLU A 201 -14.44 -15.74 0.94
CA GLU A 201 -14.29 -17.17 0.72
C GLU A 201 -12.82 -17.60 0.63
N ILE A 202 -11.98 -16.89 -0.15
CA ILE A 202 -10.56 -17.25 -0.32
C ILE A 202 -9.80 -17.10 0.99
N VAL A 203 -10.02 -16.02 1.74
CA VAL A 203 -9.40 -15.81 3.05
C VAL A 203 -9.80 -16.93 4.01
N GLY A 204 -11.09 -17.28 4.07
CA GLY A 204 -11.59 -18.37 4.90
C GLY A 204 -10.93 -19.71 4.57
N LYS A 205 -10.83 -20.07 3.30
CA LYS A 205 -10.20 -21.32 2.85
C LYS A 205 -8.69 -21.35 3.16
N ILE A 206 -7.98 -20.24 2.96
CA ILE A 206 -6.55 -20.13 3.31
C ILE A 206 -6.36 -20.30 4.82
N LEU A 207 -7.13 -19.57 5.64
CA LEU A 207 -7.04 -19.66 7.08
C LEU A 207 -7.40 -21.04 7.62
N THR A 208 -8.31 -21.76 6.97
CA THR A 208 -8.71 -23.13 7.36
C THR A 208 -7.91 -24.21 6.64
N LYS A 209 -6.92 -23.83 5.82
CA LYS A 209 -6.06 -24.74 5.03
C LYS A 209 -6.84 -25.66 4.09
N GLN A 210 -7.94 -25.15 3.55
CA GLN A 210 -8.75 -25.82 2.53
C GLN A 210 -8.28 -25.46 1.14
N ASP A 211 -8.63 -26.28 0.15
CA ASP A 211 -8.38 -25.97 -1.26
C ASP A 211 -9.20 -24.75 -1.69
N TYR A 212 -8.51 -23.77 -2.26
CA TYR A 212 -9.07 -22.50 -2.73
C TYR A 212 -8.98 -22.32 -4.26
N SER A 213 -8.59 -23.37 -5.00
CA SER A 213 -8.38 -23.29 -6.45
C SER A 213 -9.63 -22.85 -7.22
N GLU A 214 -10.83 -23.34 -6.82
CA GLU A 214 -12.09 -22.95 -7.44
C GLU A 214 -12.37 -21.45 -7.25
N VAL A 215 -12.09 -20.90 -6.06
CA VAL A 215 -12.29 -19.48 -5.77
C VAL A 215 -11.29 -18.64 -6.57
N CYS A 216 -10.04 -19.07 -6.68
CA CYS A 216 -9.05 -18.40 -7.55
C CYS A 216 -9.57 -18.30 -8.98
N ASN A 217 -10.08 -19.38 -9.57
CA ASN A 217 -10.63 -19.36 -10.92
C ASN A 217 -11.77 -18.32 -11.07
N LYS A 218 -12.68 -18.25 -10.09
CA LYS A 218 -13.76 -17.24 -10.09
C LYS A 218 -13.22 -15.81 -10.03
N ILE A 219 -12.18 -15.56 -9.23
CA ILE A 219 -11.52 -14.26 -9.14
C ILE A 219 -10.82 -13.94 -10.47
N GLU A 220 -10.08 -14.88 -11.06
CA GLU A 220 -9.41 -14.70 -12.34
C GLU A 220 -10.40 -14.34 -13.46
N GLU A 221 -11.56 -14.98 -13.51
CA GLU A 221 -12.62 -14.65 -14.47
C GLU A 221 -13.11 -13.21 -14.31
N LYS A 222 -13.31 -12.76 -13.08
CA LYS A 222 -13.71 -11.37 -12.79
C LYS A 222 -12.61 -10.36 -13.15
N VAL A 223 -11.36 -10.70 -12.87
CA VAL A 223 -10.20 -9.89 -13.28
C VAL A 223 -10.11 -9.79 -14.81
N LEU A 224 -10.31 -10.90 -15.51
CA LEU A 224 -10.32 -10.92 -16.97
C LEU A 224 -11.46 -10.08 -17.55
N GLU A 225 -12.63 -10.12 -16.92
CA GLU A 225 -13.75 -9.25 -17.30
C GLU A 225 -13.39 -7.76 -17.13
N PHE A 226 -12.73 -7.40 -16.03
CA PHE A 226 -12.21 -6.05 -15.83
C PHE A 226 -11.20 -5.65 -16.90
N VAL A 227 -10.26 -6.55 -17.25
CA VAL A 227 -9.31 -6.33 -18.36
C VAL A 227 -10.03 -6.01 -19.67
N LYS A 228 -11.07 -6.78 -20.02
CA LYS A 228 -11.88 -6.58 -21.24
C LYS A 228 -12.57 -5.23 -21.25
N LEU A 229 -13.22 -4.86 -20.13
CA LEU A 229 -13.87 -3.56 -19.99
C LEU A 229 -12.87 -2.41 -20.16
N ARG A 230 -11.72 -2.50 -19.48
CA ARG A 230 -10.66 -1.49 -19.58
C ARG A 230 -10.09 -1.38 -21.00
N SER A 231 -9.89 -2.51 -21.69
CA SER A 231 -9.39 -2.53 -23.07
C SER A 231 -10.35 -1.87 -24.04
N SER A 232 -11.66 -2.04 -23.84
CA SER A 232 -12.68 -1.44 -24.71
C SER A 232 -12.68 0.10 -24.66
N GLU A 233 -12.33 0.68 -23.52
CA GLU A 233 -12.22 2.13 -23.35
C GLU A 233 -10.96 2.71 -24.00
N PHE A 234 -9.88 1.93 -24.15
CA PHE A 234 -8.58 2.36 -24.70
C PHE A 234 -8.33 1.94 -26.15
N LYS A 235 -9.37 1.65 -26.92
CA LYS A 235 -9.30 1.10 -28.30
C LYS A 235 -8.31 1.76 -29.25
N LYS A 236 -7.92 3.00 -29.03
CA LYS A 236 -7.02 3.74 -29.94
C LYS A 236 -5.54 3.64 -29.60
N ASN A 237 -5.18 3.28 -28.37
CA ASN A 237 -3.80 3.36 -27.84
C ASN A 237 -3.32 2.06 -27.20
N SER A 238 -4.09 1.01 -27.21
CA SER A 238 -3.72 -0.27 -26.64
C SER A 238 -3.41 -1.25 -27.75
N PHE A 239 -2.26 -1.84 -27.68
CA PHE A 239 -1.86 -3.02 -28.42
C PHE A 239 -2.92 -4.15 -28.36
N TYR A 240 -3.77 -4.14 -27.37
CA TYR A 240 -4.77 -5.14 -27.08
C TYR A 240 -6.18 -4.74 -27.52
N SER A 241 -6.34 -4.30 -28.72
CA SER A 241 -7.69 -4.24 -29.32
C SER A 241 -8.27 -5.62 -29.64
N ALA A 242 -7.49 -6.69 -29.47
CA ALA A 242 -7.86 -8.07 -29.78
C ALA A 242 -7.92 -8.91 -28.48
N ASP A 243 -8.49 -9.89 -28.47
CA ASP A 243 -8.87 -11.08 -27.76
C ASP A 243 -8.06 -11.43 -26.50
N TRP A 244 -8.27 -10.71 -25.41
CA TRP A 244 -7.71 -11.02 -24.08
C TRP A 244 -8.11 -12.43 -23.58
N GLN A 245 -9.30 -12.92 -23.97
CA GLN A 245 -9.74 -14.25 -23.59
C GLN A 245 -8.85 -15.31 -24.20
N ASN A 246 -8.66 -15.26 -25.53
CA ASN A 246 -7.80 -16.23 -26.20
C ASN A 246 -6.35 -16.14 -25.74
N THR A 247 -5.85 -14.93 -25.42
CA THR A 247 -4.52 -14.75 -24.86
C THR A 247 -4.41 -15.45 -23.49
N TYR A 248 -5.39 -15.25 -22.62
CA TYR A 248 -5.41 -15.86 -21.30
C TYR A 248 -5.57 -17.38 -21.36
N ASP A 249 -6.46 -17.90 -22.20
CA ASP A 249 -6.66 -19.34 -22.39
C ASP A 249 -5.41 -20.02 -22.95
N ALA A 250 -4.68 -19.33 -23.81
CA ALA A 250 -3.42 -19.83 -24.33
C ALA A 250 -2.30 -19.84 -23.28
N LEU A 251 -2.26 -18.83 -22.39
CA LEU A 251 -1.34 -18.82 -21.24
C LEU A 251 -1.57 -20.03 -20.32
N LYS A 252 -2.82 -20.40 -20.08
CA LYS A 252 -3.18 -21.63 -19.36
C LYS A 252 -2.65 -22.91 -20.03
N ASN A 253 -2.38 -22.87 -21.33
CA ASN A 253 -1.83 -23.97 -22.13
C ASN A 253 -0.31 -23.80 -22.42
N ASN A 254 0.43 -23.17 -21.52
CA ASN A 254 1.89 -22.95 -21.62
C ASN A 254 2.36 -22.09 -22.81
N SER A 255 1.53 -21.25 -23.36
CA SER A 255 1.96 -20.21 -24.30
C SER A 255 2.52 -19.00 -23.56
N HIS A 256 3.40 -18.25 -24.21
CA HIS A 256 3.98 -17.04 -23.60
C HIS A 256 3.24 -15.80 -24.08
N PHE A 257 2.99 -14.88 -23.16
CA PHE A 257 2.37 -13.59 -23.44
C PHE A 257 3.07 -12.83 -24.58
N LEU A 258 4.41 -12.81 -24.57
CA LEU A 258 5.20 -12.10 -25.58
C LEU A 258 5.08 -12.69 -26.99
N ASP A 259 4.71 -13.96 -27.13
CA ASP A 259 4.46 -14.58 -28.45
C ASP A 259 3.21 -13.98 -29.11
N PHE A 260 2.21 -13.58 -28.30
CA PHE A 260 1.04 -12.85 -28.81
C PHE A 260 1.41 -11.41 -29.17
N VAL A 261 2.23 -10.76 -28.34
CA VAL A 261 2.74 -9.41 -28.60
C VAL A 261 3.46 -9.36 -29.93
N GLU A 262 4.35 -10.29 -30.20
CA GLU A 262 5.17 -10.31 -31.42
C GLU A 262 4.38 -10.63 -32.69
N LYS A 263 3.30 -11.40 -32.56
CA LYS A 263 2.44 -11.79 -33.71
C LYS A 263 1.34 -10.79 -34.01
N SER A 264 1.07 -9.86 -33.11
CA SER A 264 -0.01 -8.88 -33.29
C SER A 264 0.44 -7.70 -34.16
N ASP A 265 -0.53 -6.89 -34.64
CA ASP A 265 -0.27 -5.58 -35.24
C ASP A 265 0.20 -4.58 -34.18
N ALA A 266 1.30 -4.91 -33.54
CA ALA A 266 1.79 -4.20 -32.38
C ALA A 266 2.10 -2.75 -32.68
N ILE A 267 1.69 -1.88 -31.78
CA ILE A 267 1.90 -0.44 -31.87
C ILE A 267 3.40 -0.15 -31.72
N LYS A 268 3.97 0.61 -32.67
CA LYS A 268 5.33 1.11 -32.53
C LYS A 268 5.48 1.82 -31.18
N TYR A 269 6.48 1.43 -30.42
CA TYR A 269 6.75 2.02 -29.12
C TYR A 269 7.09 3.51 -29.27
N LYS A 270 6.50 4.33 -28.40
CA LYS A 270 6.77 5.78 -28.34
C LYS A 270 7.03 6.16 -26.90
N LYS A 271 8.11 6.88 -26.64
CA LYS A 271 8.41 7.46 -25.35
C LYS A 271 8.90 8.89 -25.57
N LYS A 272 8.45 9.81 -24.73
CA LYS A 272 8.97 11.17 -24.74
C LYS A 272 10.44 11.13 -24.32
N ILE A 273 11.31 11.72 -25.12
CA ILE A 273 12.74 11.81 -24.81
C ILE A 273 12.91 12.80 -23.66
N ALA A 274 13.65 12.38 -22.64
CA ALA A 274 13.92 13.19 -21.46
C ALA A 274 14.72 14.47 -21.80
N ASP A 275 14.52 15.51 -21.00
CA ASP A 275 15.25 16.77 -21.12
C ASP A 275 16.77 16.55 -20.98
N LYS A 276 17.56 17.45 -21.57
CA LYS A 276 19.03 17.46 -21.52
C LYS A 276 19.58 17.57 -20.09
N THR A 277 18.82 18.17 -19.18
CA THR A 277 19.16 18.29 -17.76
C THR A 277 19.00 16.99 -16.98
N ILE A 278 18.20 16.06 -17.50
CA ILE A 278 17.87 14.79 -16.82
C ILE A 278 18.65 13.63 -17.43
N ALA A 279 18.90 13.63 -18.73
CA ALA A 279 19.52 12.52 -19.44
C ALA A 279 20.75 12.95 -20.24
N THR A 280 21.78 12.10 -20.28
CA THR A 280 22.93 12.28 -21.16
C THR A 280 22.52 12.27 -22.63
N GLU A 281 23.37 12.77 -23.53
CA GLU A 281 23.14 12.65 -24.98
C GLU A 281 23.04 11.18 -25.41
N THR A 282 23.89 10.32 -24.83
CA THR A 282 23.90 8.88 -25.10
C THR A 282 22.59 8.22 -24.66
N ALA A 283 22.11 8.53 -23.45
CA ALA A 283 20.83 8.01 -22.96
C ALA A 283 19.67 8.43 -23.86
N ARG A 284 19.65 9.67 -24.34
CA ARG A 284 18.63 10.15 -25.27
C ARG A 284 18.69 9.43 -26.62
N LYS A 285 19.90 9.16 -27.14
CA LYS A 285 20.07 8.34 -28.35
C LYS A 285 19.60 6.91 -28.12
N PHE A 286 19.89 6.29 -26.97
CA PHE A 286 19.40 4.97 -26.61
C PHE A 286 17.85 4.91 -26.60
N ILE A 287 17.19 5.90 -25.99
CA ILE A 287 15.73 5.98 -25.98
C ILE A 287 15.19 6.16 -27.41
N SER A 288 15.85 6.96 -28.25
CA SER A 288 15.47 7.15 -29.66
C SER A 288 15.57 5.84 -30.45
N LEU A 289 16.66 5.09 -30.31
CA LEU A 289 16.85 3.78 -30.92
C LEU A 289 15.79 2.78 -30.41
N THR A 290 15.50 2.81 -29.10
CA THR A 290 14.42 1.98 -28.55
C THR A 290 13.09 2.28 -29.24
N CYS A 291 12.75 3.55 -29.42
CA CYS A 291 11.53 3.94 -30.14
C CYS A 291 11.55 3.53 -31.63
N GLU A 292 12.72 3.39 -32.24
CA GLU A 292 12.85 2.94 -33.63
C GLU A 292 12.61 1.43 -33.79
N TYR A 293 13.20 0.62 -32.90
CA TYR A 293 13.23 -0.83 -33.03
C TYR A 293 12.17 -1.57 -32.24
N ALA A 294 11.61 -0.95 -31.17
CA ALA A 294 10.70 -1.63 -30.25
C ALA A 294 9.21 -1.50 -30.65
N ILE A 295 8.48 -2.47 -30.16
CA ILE A 295 7.00 -2.46 -30.14
C ILE A 295 6.49 -2.27 -28.70
N GLY A 296 5.38 -1.56 -28.56
CA GLY A 296 4.75 -1.36 -27.26
C GLY A 296 4.09 -2.63 -26.75
N ILE A 297 4.29 -2.94 -25.47
CA ILE A 297 3.65 -4.08 -24.82
C ILE A 297 2.24 -3.74 -24.35
N SER A 298 1.96 -2.49 -24.03
CA SER A 298 0.62 -2.06 -23.63
C SER A 298 0.28 -0.69 -24.21
N SER A 299 0.34 0.38 -23.44
CA SER A 299 0.16 1.74 -23.96
C SER A 299 1.50 2.42 -24.23
N SER A 300 1.47 3.50 -25.03
CA SER A 300 2.66 4.30 -25.32
C SER A 300 3.27 4.97 -24.09
N ASP A 301 2.51 5.06 -23.00
CA ASP A 301 2.93 5.75 -21.78
C ASP A 301 3.69 4.85 -20.79
N LEU A 302 3.61 3.53 -20.96
CA LEU A 302 4.34 2.60 -20.11
C LEU A 302 5.84 2.59 -20.46
N PRO A 303 6.73 2.58 -19.46
CA PRO A 303 8.17 2.69 -19.67
C PRO A 303 8.83 1.36 -20.05
N PHE A 304 8.10 0.41 -20.66
CA PHE A 304 8.64 -0.86 -21.12
C PHE A 304 8.07 -1.29 -22.47
N CYS A 305 8.86 -2.06 -23.20
CA CYS A 305 8.59 -2.47 -24.57
C CYS A 305 9.32 -3.77 -24.92
N LEU A 306 8.94 -4.38 -26.03
CA LEU A 306 9.58 -5.57 -26.59
C LEU A 306 10.46 -5.18 -27.78
N ILE A 307 11.68 -5.68 -27.85
CA ILE A 307 12.48 -5.66 -29.07
C ILE A 307 12.17 -6.94 -29.86
N PRO A 308 11.47 -6.86 -31.00
CA PRO A 308 11.18 -8.03 -31.83
C PRO A 308 12.46 -8.76 -32.24
N GLN A 309 12.39 -10.08 -32.34
CA GLN A 309 13.55 -10.90 -32.68
C GLN A 309 14.25 -10.45 -33.98
N LYS A 310 13.45 -10.06 -34.99
CA LYS A 310 13.97 -9.56 -36.29
C LYS A 310 14.78 -8.24 -36.19
N ASN A 311 14.61 -7.48 -35.11
CA ASN A 311 15.28 -6.19 -34.91
C ASN A 311 16.47 -6.32 -33.94
N LYS A 312 16.59 -7.43 -33.22
CA LYS A 312 17.52 -7.57 -32.09
C LYS A 312 18.99 -7.37 -32.48
N GLU A 313 19.45 -7.99 -33.57
CA GLU A 313 20.83 -7.86 -34.01
C GLU A 313 21.21 -6.42 -34.41
N LYS A 314 20.29 -5.74 -35.13
CA LYS A 314 20.50 -4.33 -35.50
C LYS A 314 20.53 -3.44 -34.24
N PHE A 315 19.60 -3.66 -33.33
CA PHE A 315 19.54 -2.92 -32.06
C PHE A 315 20.82 -3.13 -31.23
N LEU A 316 21.34 -4.37 -31.13
CA LEU A 316 22.61 -4.64 -30.45
C LEU A 316 23.79 -3.91 -31.09
N SER A 317 23.86 -3.91 -32.44
CA SER A 317 24.92 -3.21 -33.16
C SER A 317 24.94 -1.72 -32.83
N GLU A 318 23.78 -1.07 -32.83
CA GLU A 318 23.66 0.34 -32.48
C GLU A 318 23.99 0.61 -30.99
N ILE A 319 23.57 -0.26 -30.07
CA ILE A 319 23.93 -0.15 -28.65
C ILE A 319 25.44 -0.25 -28.45
N LYS A 320 26.13 -1.16 -29.13
CA LYS A 320 27.60 -1.27 -29.07
C LYS A 320 28.29 0.02 -29.49
N ASN A 321 27.75 0.70 -30.49
CA ASN A 321 28.30 2.00 -30.91
C ASN A 321 28.06 3.10 -29.86
N LEU A 322 26.94 3.06 -29.16
CA LEU A 322 26.63 4.02 -28.09
C LEU A 322 27.38 3.75 -26.78
N TYR A 323 27.60 2.46 -26.48
CA TYR A 323 28.24 1.97 -25.26
C TYR A 323 29.39 1.01 -25.62
N PRO A 324 30.55 1.54 -26.06
CA PRO A 324 31.67 0.70 -26.51
C PRO A 324 32.24 -0.19 -25.39
N ASP A 325 32.06 0.23 -24.13
CA ASP A 325 32.59 -0.45 -22.94
C ASP A 325 31.63 -1.48 -22.34
N LEU A 326 30.62 -1.95 -23.11
CA LEU A 326 29.77 -3.05 -22.68
C LEU A 326 30.61 -4.31 -22.40
N SER A 327 30.37 -4.95 -21.24
CA SER A 327 31.06 -6.19 -20.89
C SER A 327 30.78 -7.32 -21.89
N GLU A 328 31.73 -8.26 -22.03
CA GLU A 328 31.51 -9.43 -22.92
C GLU A 328 30.37 -10.30 -22.39
N GLU A 329 30.21 -10.42 -21.07
CA GLU A 329 29.11 -11.13 -20.43
C GLU A 329 27.75 -10.52 -20.82
N PHE A 330 27.65 -9.18 -20.88
CA PHE A 330 26.44 -8.50 -21.34
C PHE A 330 26.17 -8.77 -22.83
N LYS A 331 27.20 -8.71 -23.67
CA LYS A 331 27.07 -8.97 -25.11
C LYS A 331 26.63 -10.43 -25.38
N ASP A 332 27.17 -11.36 -24.62
CA ASP A 332 26.79 -12.79 -24.72
C ASP A 332 25.38 -13.03 -24.21
N TRP A 333 25.00 -12.45 -23.07
CA TRP A 333 23.64 -12.50 -22.59
C TRP A 333 22.65 -11.94 -23.62
N PHE A 334 22.96 -10.77 -24.20
CA PHE A 334 22.08 -10.12 -25.18
C PHE A 334 21.90 -10.97 -26.44
N LYS A 335 22.98 -11.57 -26.97
CA LYS A 335 22.88 -12.47 -28.13
C LYS A 335 21.99 -13.67 -27.86
N ASN A 336 22.07 -14.22 -26.66
CA ASN A 336 21.33 -15.43 -26.26
C ASN A 336 19.89 -15.14 -25.84
N SER A 337 19.54 -13.88 -25.59
CA SER A 337 18.17 -13.51 -25.20
C SER A 337 17.18 -13.85 -26.31
N LYS A 338 16.03 -14.43 -25.92
CA LYS A 338 14.99 -14.86 -26.87
C LYS A 338 13.81 -13.89 -26.93
N ARG A 339 13.45 -13.32 -25.78
CA ARG A 339 12.30 -12.40 -25.62
C ARG A 339 12.76 -11.15 -24.88
N LEU A 340 13.41 -10.25 -25.60
CA LEU A 340 14.05 -9.07 -25.03
C LEU A 340 13.06 -7.97 -24.70
N VAL A 341 12.80 -7.77 -23.42
CA VAL A 341 11.98 -6.69 -22.88
C VAL A 341 12.88 -5.59 -22.32
N LEU A 342 12.61 -4.35 -22.70
CA LEU A 342 13.28 -3.18 -22.15
C LEU A 342 12.39 -2.47 -21.13
N VAL A 343 12.94 -2.14 -19.98
CA VAL A 343 12.33 -1.28 -18.95
C VAL A 343 13.15 0.00 -18.87
N LEU A 344 12.53 1.16 -19.12
CA LEU A 344 13.21 2.46 -19.17
C LEU A 344 12.88 3.28 -17.92
N LEU A 345 13.76 3.29 -16.95
CA LEU A 345 13.61 4.01 -15.69
C LEU A 345 14.30 5.35 -15.70
N ASN A 346 13.53 6.41 -15.45
CA ASN A 346 14.08 7.76 -15.30
C ASN A 346 14.44 8.01 -13.83
N GLY A 347 15.71 8.08 -13.58
CA GLY A 347 16.22 8.61 -12.33
C GLY A 347 16.78 7.56 -11.37
N PHE A 348 17.88 7.92 -10.81
CA PHE A 348 18.49 7.32 -9.65
C PHE A 348 17.86 7.93 -8.38
N LYS A 349 16.52 7.96 -8.33
CA LYS A 349 15.80 8.56 -7.20
C LYS A 349 16.19 7.87 -5.90
N HIS A 350 16.52 8.70 -4.92
CA HIS A 350 16.91 8.21 -3.60
C HIS A 350 15.82 8.52 -2.61
N GLY A 351 15.21 7.50 -2.09
CA GLY A 351 14.31 7.63 -0.95
C GLY A 351 13.16 8.62 -1.13
N GLY A 352 12.18 8.53 -0.29
CA GLY A 352 11.00 9.39 -0.30
C GLY A 352 9.88 8.87 -1.21
N ASP A 353 8.75 9.53 -1.12
CA ASP A 353 7.49 9.10 -1.75
C ASP A 353 7.57 9.01 -3.28
N ASP A 354 8.39 9.82 -3.91
CA ASP A 354 8.57 9.82 -5.37
C ASP A 354 9.30 8.59 -5.93
N ALA A 355 10.10 7.89 -5.12
CA ALA A 355 10.81 6.70 -5.56
C ALA A 355 9.98 5.40 -5.43
N ARG A 356 8.98 5.40 -4.56
CA ARG A 356 8.14 4.23 -4.29
C ARG A 356 7.41 3.68 -5.52
N PRO A 357 6.78 4.51 -6.37
CA PRO A 357 6.13 4.00 -7.56
C PRO A 357 7.10 3.38 -8.56
N ASP A 358 8.25 4.00 -8.76
CA ASP A 358 9.23 3.54 -9.74
C ASP A 358 9.85 2.17 -9.36
N ARG A 359 9.86 1.81 -8.07
CA ARG A 359 10.25 0.48 -7.59
C ARG A 359 9.44 -0.66 -8.21
N GLY A 360 8.15 -0.44 -8.43
CA GLY A 360 7.25 -1.45 -8.96
C GLY A 360 7.39 -1.69 -10.47
N LEU A 361 8.11 -0.86 -11.23
CA LEU A 361 8.10 -0.93 -12.69
C LEU A 361 8.79 -2.17 -13.26
N ALA A 362 9.99 -2.52 -12.78
CA ALA A 362 10.67 -3.73 -13.21
C ALA A 362 9.94 -5.01 -12.74
N PRO A 363 9.51 -5.12 -11.48
CA PRO A 363 8.60 -6.16 -11.04
C PRO A 363 7.32 -6.27 -11.89
N PHE A 364 6.67 -5.15 -12.21
CA PHE A 364 5.48 -5.15 -13.07
C PHE A 364 5.77 -5.73 -14.46
N ALA A 365 6.87 -5.30 -15.09
CA ALA A 365 7.28 -5.86 -16.38
C ALA A 365 7.50 -7.36 -16.28
N ARG A 366 8.16 -7.84 -15.22
CA ARG A 366 8.38 -9.28 -14.98
C ARG A 366 7.07 -10.04 -14.77
N MET A 367 6.15 -9.50 -13.97
CA MET A 367 4.83 -10.11 -13.75
C MET A 367 4.04 -10.24 -15.06
N LEU A 368 4.08 -9.21 -15.92
CA LEU A 368 3.35 -9.21 -17.18
C LEU A 368 3.95 -10.15 -18.23
N THR A 369 5.29 -10.19 -18.31
CA THR A 369 5.99 -10.89 -19.39
C THR A 369 6.46 -12.30 -19.04
N GLY A 370 6.37 -12.67 -17.75
CA GLY A 370 6.72 -13.99 -17.27
C GLY A 370 8.22 -14.19 -16.99
N LYS A 371 8.54 -15.37 -16.43
CA LYS A 371 9.91 -15.73 -16.03
C LYS A 371 10.86 -15.95 -17.21
N ASP A 372 10.32 -16.30 -18.38
CA ASP A 372 11.09 -16.60 -19.58
C ASP A 372 11.35 -15.37 -20.46
N ALA A 373 10.93 -14.18 -20.01
CA ALA A 373 11.33 -12.93 -20.64
C ALA A 373 12.77 -12.55 -20.24
N ASP A 374 13.53 -12.02 -21.18
CA ASP A 374 14.86 -11.49 -20.95
C ASP A 374 14.74 -9.98 -20.72
N ILE A 375 14.76 -9.55 -19.45
CA ILE A 375 14.51 -8.15 -19.07
C ILE A 375 15.81 -7.38 -18.96
N LEU A 376 15.97 -6.37 -19.83
CA LEU A 376 16.98 -5.33 -19.73
C LEU A 376 16.39 -4.06 -19.12
N THR A 377 16.85 -3.68 -17.94
CA THR A 377 16.47 -2.40 -17.35
C THR A 377 17.52 -1.34 -17.68
N PHE A 378 17.08 -0.29 -18.35
CA PHE A 378 17.88 0.90 -18.64
C PHE A 378 17.54 2.00 -17.65
N VAL A 379 18.50 2.32 -16.78
CA VAL A 379 18.36 3.37 -15.76
C VAL A 379 19.16 4.59 -16.21
N TYR A 380 18.50 5.73 -16.32
CA TYR A 380 19.15 6.97 -16.77
C TYR A 380 18.74 8.16 -15.89
N GLY A 381 19.60 9.16 -15.83
CA GLY A 381 19.36 10.38 -15.06
C GLY A 381 20.45 10.71 -14.05
N PRO A 382 20.23 11.73 -13.19
CA PRO A 382 21.20 12.11 -12.17
C PRO A 382 21.42 10.99 -11.15
N SER A 383 22.67 10.79 -10.74
CA SER A 383 23.05 9.84 -9.69
C SER A 383 23.96 10.51 -8.67
N TYR A 384 23.87 10.11 -7.39
CA TYR A 384 24.86 10.54 -6.39
C TYR A 384 26.18 9.79 -6.57
N LYS A 385 27.30 10.50 -6.41
CA LYS A 385 28.65 9.95 -6.51
C LYS A 385 28.86 8.71 -5.62
N ALA A 386 28.33 8.73 -4.39
CA ALA A 386 28.44 7.62 -3.46
C ALA A 386 27.80 6.33 -3.99
N ASN A 387 26.61 6.43 -4.63
CA ASN A 387 25.92 5.27 -5.19
C ASN A 387 26.63 4.75 -6.43
N TRP A 388 27.15 5.64 -7.26
CA TRP A 388 27.93 5.22 -8.42
C TRP A 388 29.16 4.43 -8.02
N LYS A 389 29.89 4.90 -7.00
CA LYS A 389 31.05 4.18 -6.47
C LYS A 389 30.68 2.78 -5.95
N ILE A 390 29.57 2.66 -5.23
CA ILE A 390 29.07 1.35 -4.77
C ILE A 390 28.73 0.45 -5.96
N MET A 391 28.11 0.99 -7.00
CA MET A 391 27.73 0.26 -8.21
C MET A 391 28.96 -0.28 -8.95
N GLU A 392 30.02 0.52 -9.09
CA GLU A 392 31.27 0.10 -9.70
C GLU A 392 32.02 -0.97 -8.91
N GLU A 393 32.07 -0.83 -7.58
CA GLU A 393 32.81 -1.74 -6.70
C GLU A 393 32.06 -3.06 -6.46
N ASN A 394 30.77 -2.97 -6.23
CA ASN A 394 29.93 -4.14 -5.93
C ASN A 394 28.43 -3.80 -6.11
N PRO A 395 27.84 -4.06 -7.27
CA PRO A 395 26.45 -3.72 -7.55
C PRO A 395 25.46 -4.38 -6.56
N ARG A 396 25.77 -5.56 -6.02
CA ARG A 396 24.91 -6.24 -5.01
C ARG A 396 24.69 -5.39 -3.77
N LYS A 397 25.75 -4.70 -3.29
CA LYS A 397 25.65 -3.80 -2.14
C LYS A 397 24.74 -2.60 -2.39
N LEU A 398 24.56 -2.18 -3.63
CA LEU A 398 23.64 -1.12 -3.96
C LEU A 398 22.18 -1.55 -3.72
N GLY A 399 21.82 -2.75 -4.14
CA GLY A 399 20.51 -3.34 -3.84
C GLY A 399 20.24 -3.50 -2.34
N GLU A 400 21.28 -3.81 -1.54
CA GLU A 400 21.12 -3.92 -0.07
C GLU A 400 20.80 -2.59 0.62
N LYS A 401 21.19 -1.47 0.04
CA LYS A 401 21.05 -0.13 0.61
C LYS A 401 19.92 0.69 0.03
N ASN A 402 19.40 0.30 -1.13
CA ASN A 402 18.50 1.11 -1.90
C ASN A 402 17.38 0.26 -2.52
N GLU A 403 16.17 0.47 -2.07
CA GLU A 403 14.99 -0.31 -2.43
C GLU A 403 14.68 -0.32 -3.93
N ILE A 404 14.91 0.77 -4.65
CA ILE A 404 14.70 0.80 -6.10
C ILE A 404 15.68 -0.11 -6.84
N TRP A 405 16.94 -0.15 -6.40
CA TRP A 405 17.94 -1.04 -6.98
C TRP A 405 17.71 -2.49 -6.59
N GLU A 406 17.22 -2.74 -5.37
CA GLU A 406 16.79 -4.08 -4.96
C GLU A 406 15.67 -4.60 -5.88
N ALA A 407 14.67 -3.78 -6.17
CA ALA A 407 13.57 -4.12 -7.08
C ALA A 407 14.05 -4.34 -8.52
N ILE A 408 14.93 -3.47 -9.04
CA ILE A 408 15.54 -3.62 -10.37
C ILE A 408 16.29 -4.95 -10.46
N PHE A 409 17.18 -5.21 -9.50
CA PHE A 409 18.02 -6.42 -9.51
C PHE A 409 17.22 -7.72 -9.29
N SER A 410 16.10 -7.67 -8.59
CA SER A 410 15.26 -8.86 -8.41
C SER A 410 14.49 -9.23 -9.69
N ALA A 411 14.07 -8.24 -10.48
CA ALA A 411 13.21 -8.44 -11.64
C ALA A 411 13.94 -8.47 -12.99
N SER A 412 15.17 -7.94 -13.07
CA SER A 412 15.94 -7.81 -14.33
C SER A 412 16.95 -8.93 -14.52
N ASP A 413 17.29 -9.20 -15.77
CA ASP A 413 18.37 -10.15 -16.16
C ASP A 413 19.64 -9.40 -16.55
N ALA A 414 19.50 -8.15 -16.99
CA ALA A 414 20.61 -7.23 -17.23
C ALA A 414 20.21 -5.78 -16.97
N VAL A 415 21.21 -4.95 -16.72
CA VAL A 415 21.04 -3.53 -16.44
C VAL A 415 22.07 -2.72 -17.20
N ILE A 416 21.64 -1.60 -17.79
CA ILE A 416 22.52 -0.53 -18.23
C ILE A 416 22.18 0.70 -17.40
N ALA A 417 23.17 1.31 -16.77
CA ALA A 417 23.04 2.56 -16.04
C ALA A 417 23.81 3.68 -16.74
N ASP A 418 23.14 4.80 -17.02
CA ASP A 418 23.71 5.98 -17.69
C ASP A 418 23.42 7.23 -16.85
N SER A 419 24.42 7.67 -16.10
CA SER A 419 24.29 8.80 -15.18
C SER A 419 24.51 10.15 -15.85
N ALA A 420 23.61 11.10 -15.58
CA ALA A 420 23.73 12.50 -15.98
C ALA A 420 24.43 13.38 -14.94
N THR A 421 25.18 12.80 -14.01
CA THR A 421 26.04 13.57 -13.09
C THR A 421 27.23 14.18 -13.82
N SER A 422 27.94 15.09 -13.15
CA SER A 422 29.17 15.71 -13.68
C SER A 422 30.27 14.71 -14.07
N GLU A 423 30.24 13.51 -13.54
CA GLU A 423 31.19 12.44 -13.84
C GLU A 423 30.75 11.51 -14.97
N MET A 424 29.49 11.65 -15.44
CA MET A 424 28.89 10.98 -16.60
C MET A 424 29.39 9.56 -16.85
N LYS A 425 29.08 8.66 -15.92
CA LYS A 425 29.53 7.28 -16.03
C LYS A 425 28.44 6.39 -16.62
N LYS A 426 28.87 5.35 -17.30
CA LYS A 426 28.05 4.35 -17.96
C LYS A 426 28.57 2.98 -17.60
N ILE A 427 27.66 2.09 -17.24
CA ILE A 427 28.02 0.75 -16.77
C ILE A 427 26.94 -0.24 -17.13
N SER A 428 27.32 -1.48 -17.41
CA SER A 428 26.41 -2.58 -17.69
C SER A 428 26.71 -3.76 -16.78
N PHE A 429 25.65 -4.49 -16.40
CA PHE A 429 25.71 -5.69 -15.58
C PHE A 429 24.77 -6.76 -16.09
N VAL A 430 25.12 -8.00 -15.84
CA VAL A 430 24.20 -9.14 -15.99
C VAL A 430 23.82 -9.74 -14.64
N LYS A 431 22.76 -10.53 -14.61
CA LYS A 431 22.16 -11.06 -13.37
C LYS A 431 23.16 -11.76 -12.45
N SER A 432 24.13 -12.49 -12.98
CA SER A 432 25.17 -13.16 -12.20
C SER A 432 26.03 -12.21 -11.35
N GLU A 433 26.15 -10.94 -11.78
CA GLU A 433 26.98 -9.93 -11.11
C GLU A 433 26.24 -9.26 -9.94
N PHE A 434 24.90 -9.15 -10.02
CA PHE A 434 24.11 -8.46 -9.01
C PHE A 434 23.12 -9.33 -8.22
N SER A 435 22.85 -10.56 -8.65
CA SER A 435 21.95 -11.47 -7.93
C SER A 435 22.45 -11.77 -6.53
N LYS A 436 21.53 -11.73 -5.59
CA LYS A 436 21.77 -12.04 -4.19
C LYS A 436 20.91 -13.23 -3.78
N GLN A 437 21.52 -14.15 -3.05
CA GLN A 437 20.78 -15.19 -2.35
C GLN A 437 20.55 -14.74 -0.90
N THR A 438 19.31 -14.60 -0.52
CA THR A 438 18.94 -14.25 0.85
C THR A 438 18.37 -15.48 1.54
N PRO A 439 19.03 -16.02 2.57
CA PRO A 439 18.48 -17.15 3.31
C PRO A 439 17.20 -16.74 4.02
N LYS A 440 16.20 -17.59 3.98
CA LYS A 440 14.93 -17.40 4.69
C LYS A 440 15.16 -17.50 6.19
N GLN A 441 14.82 -16.47 6.93
CA GLN A 441 14.78 -16.49 8.39
C GLN A 441 13.47 -17.09 8.89
N VAL A 442 13.52 -17.70 10.06
CA VAL A 442 12.36 -18.28 10.73
C VAL A 442 12.17 -17.56 12.06
N ILE A 443 10.96 -17.07 12.27
CA ILE A 443 10.57 -16.45 13.54
C ILE A 443 10.00 -17.53 14.44
N TYR A 444 10.46 -17.55 15.69
CA TYR A 444 10.06 -18.53 16.69
C TYR A 444 9.20 -17.91 17.78
N GLU A 445 8.20 -18.64 18.26
CA GLU A 445 7.29 -18.23 19.34
C GLU A 445 8.02 -17.90 20.65
N THR A 446 9.18 -18.49 20.89
CA THR A 446 9.99 -18.24 22.09
C THR A 446 10.55 -16.83 22.18
N LEU A 447 10.53 -16.08 21.09
CA LEU A 447 10.92 -14.68 21.08
C LEU A 447 9.77 -13.82 21.64
N GLU A 448 9.98 -13.22 22.81
CA GLU A 448 9.01 -12.26 23.35
C GLU A 448 8.98 -10.99 22.49
N PRO A 449 7.84 -10.66 21.89
CA PRO A 449 7.72 -9.48 21.04
C PRO A 449 7.88 -8.20 21.86
N SER A 450 8.79 -7.35 21.43
CA SER A 450 8.94 -6.01 22.01
C SER A 450 9.35 -5.00 20.94
N PRO A 451 8.87 -3.75 21.02
CA PRO A 451 9.36 -2.70 20.13
C PRO A 451 10.82 -2.37 20.45
N LEU A 452 11.65 -2.21 19.41
CA LEU A 452 13.04 -1.74 19.55
C LEU A 452 13.10 -0.28 20.01
N LYS A 453 12.12 0.49 19.63
CA LYS A 453 11.94 1.89 19.99
C LYS A 453 10.45 2.19 20.07
N ILE A 454 10.05 2.86 21.14
CA ILE A 454 8.69 3.39 21.29
C ILE A 454 8.56 4.64 20.42
N GLY A 455 7.47 4.75 19.67
CA GLY A 455 7.24 5.83 18.71
C GLY A 455 5.76 6.10 18.43
N GLU A 456 5.46 6.84 17.37
CA GLU A 456 4.11 7.24 16.96
C GLU A 456 3.17 6.04 16.79
N ASN A 457 3.65 4.95 16.19
CA ASN A 457 2.87 3.71 16.08
C ASN A 457 2.37 3.14 17.42
N ASP A 458 3.08 3.40 18.54
CA ASP A 458 2.64 2.95 19.86
C ASP A 458 1.53 3.83 20.39
N VAL A 459 1.64 5.15 20.18
CA VAL A 459 0.58 6.12 20.51
C VAL A 459 -0.69 5.72 19.77
N ASP A 460 -0.60 5.51 18.45
CA ASP A 460 -1.73 5.13 17.60
C ASP A 460 -2.34 3.80 18.02
N THR A 461 -1.51 2.79 18.28
CA THR A 461 -1.97 1.46 18.71
C THR A 461 -2.76 1.52 20.01
N ILE A 462 -2.24 2.24 21.00
CA ILE A 462 -2.87 2.34 22.31
C ILE A 462 -4.15 3.16 22.21
N LEU A 463 -4.12 4.29 21.52
CA LEU A 463 -5.28 5.15 21.32
C LEU A 463 -6.41 4.40 20.64
N HIS A 464 -6.12 3.76 19.52
CA HIS A 464 -7.07 2.90 18.79
C HIS A 464 -7.64 1.79 19.69
N THR A 465 -6.77 1.07 20.39
CA THR A 465 -7.20 -0.03 21.25
C THR A 465 -8.08 0.46 22.40
N ILE A 466 -7.77 1.59 23.02
CA ILE A 466 -8.61 2.20 24.05
C ILE A 466 -9.99 2.48 23.48
N PHE A 467 -10.08 3.28 22.44
CA PHE A 467 -11.35 3.74 21.90
C PHE A 467 -12.21 2.61 21.36
N THR A 468 -11.62 1.59 20.73
CA THR A 468 -12.37 0.45 20.20
C THR A 468 -12.75 -0.60 21.27
N GLN A 469 -12.08 -0.63 22.41
CA GLN A 469 -12.26 -1.65 23.45
C GLN A 469 -12.82 -1.11 24.77
N LEU A 470 -13.00 0.20 24.95
CA LEU A 470 -13.67 0.75 26.12
C LEU A 470 -15.09 0.23 26.22
N LYS A 471 -15.48 -0.19 27.42
CA LYS A 471 -16.84 -0.66 27.70
C LYS A 471 -17.55 0.32 28.59
N SER A 472 -18.68 0.80 28.11
CA SER A 472 -19.60 1.64 28.89
C SER A 472 -21.04 1.31 28.49
N SER A 473 -21.95 1.39 29.43
CA SER A 473 -23.39 1.29 29.16
C SER A 473 -23.96 2.62 28.63
N GLU A 474 -23.26 3.73 28.88
CA GLU A 474 -23.74 5.08 28.59
C GLU A 474 -23.18 5.65 27.30
N ILE A 475 -21.94 5.30 26.95
CA ILE A 475 -21.27 5.82 25.76
C ILE A 475 -20.99 4.71 24.75
N LYS A 476 -21.07 5.08 23.48
CA LYS A 476 -20.62 4.23 22.36
C LYS A 476 -19.60 5.00 21.56
N ILE A 477 -18.48 4.35 21.26
CA ILE A 477 -17.36 4.93 20.56
C ILE A 477 -17.14 4.17 19.27
N PHE A 478 -17.00 4.91 18.20
CA PHE A 478 -16.62 4.41 16.88
C PHE A 478 -15.38 5.11 16.40
N GLU A 479 -14.48 4.37 15.83
CA GLU A 479 -13.32 4.94 15.18
C GLU A 479 -13.52 5.02 13.69
N GLY A 480 -13.41 6.25 13.18
CA GLY A 480 -13.15 6.51 11.78
C GLY A 480 -11.70 6.89 11.62
N MET A 481 -10.98 6.25 10.72
CA MET A 481 -9.60 6.58 10.51
C MET A 481 -9.34 7.46 9.33
N CYS A 482 -8.40 8.37 9.54
CA CYS A 482 -7.64 8.96 8.48
C CYS A 482 -6.39 8.12 8.22
N ASN A 483 -6.40 7.30 7.22
CA ASN A 483 -5.17 6.71 6.74
C ASN A 483 -4.50 7.67 5.75
N PRO A 484 -3.25 8.08 5.96
CA PRO A 484 -2.50 8.87 5.01
C PRO A 484 -1.92 7.98 3.90
N PRO A 485 -2.58 7.76 2.77
CA PRO A 485 -1.84 7.36 1.60
C PRO A 485 -0.98 8.55 1.19
N GLY A 486 0.28 8.33 0.89
CA GLY A 486 1.10 9.33 0.23
C GLY A 486 0.38 9.87 -1.01
N GLY A 487 0.42 11.19 -1.24
CA GLY A 487 -0.18 11.80 -2.41
C GLY A 487 -1.34 12.76 -2.13
N ASP A 488 -2.04 13.14 -3.18
CA ASP A 488 -3.09 14.18 -3.14
C ASP A 488 -4.44 13.70 -2.56
N TRP A 489 -4.55 12.42 -2.22
CA TRP A 489 -5.77 11.78 -1.76
C TRP A 489 -5.61 11.20 -0.37
N SER A 490 -6.61 11.38 0.44
CA SER A 490 -6.72 10.75 1.76
C SER A 490 -8.02 9.99 1.88
N GLY A 491 -7.97 8.84 2.55
CA GLY A 491 -9.17 8.13 2.96
C GLY A 491 -9.56 8.55 4.36
N ILE A 492 -10.80 8.90 4.58
CA ILE A 492 -11.43 8.92 5.90
C ILE A 492 -12.54 7.91 5.86
N SER A 493 -12.58 7.05 6.85
CA SER A 493 -13.76 6.25 7.14
C SER A 493 -14.46 6.92 8.29
N VAL A 494 -15.56 7.57 8.03
CA VAL A 494 -16.44 8.06 9.08
C VAL A 494 -17.48 7.00 9.37
N LEU A 495 -17.67 6.74 10.64
CA LEU A 495 -18.53 5.69 11.12
C LEU A 495 -19.57 6.30 12.00
N SER A 496 -20.80 6.00 11.68
CA SER A 496 -21.87 6.15 12.63
C SER A 496 -22.08 4.85 13.40
N ASN A 497 -22.65 4.98 14.57
CA ASN A 497 -23.06 3.88 15.45
C ASN A 497 -23.94 2.82 14.77
N MET A 498 -24.56 3.15 13.67
CA MET A 498 -25.61 2.34 13.05
C MET A 498 -25.13 1.57 11.82
N PHE A 499 -23.89 1.80 11.35
CA PHE A 499 -23.45 1.34 10.05
C PHE A 499 -22.13 0.59 10.10
N GLU A 500 -21.97 -0.38 9.20
CA GLU A 500 -20.72 -1.07 9.02
C GLU A 500 -19.61 -0.13 8.51
N TYR A 501 -18.40 -0.41 8.92
CA TYR A 501 -17.20 0.30 8.53
C TYR A 501 -16.99 0.28 7.02
N ARG A 502 -16.94 1.45 6.40
CA ARG A 502 -16.60 1.61 4.98
C ARG A 502 -15.62 2.76 4.79
N TRP A 503 -14.66 2.57 3.91
CA TRP A 503 -13.75 3.61 3.48
C TRP A 503 -14.45 4.60 2.56
N LEU A 504 -14.32 5.87 2.89
CA LEU A 504 -14.59 6.96 1.98
C LEU A 504 -13.26 7.60 1.61
N SER A 505 -12.87 7.51 0.34
CA SER A 505 -11.73 8.27 -0.15
C SER A 505 -12.09 9.74 -0.26
N LEU A 506 -11.43 10.55 0.53
CA LEU A 506 -11.65 11.99 0.55
C LEU A 506 -10.47 12.73 -0.05
N PRO A 507 -10.72 13.79 -0.81
CA PRO A 507 -9.66 14.61 -1.34
C PRO A 507 -8.89 15.34 -0.25
N ARG A 508 -7.59 15.53 -0.48
CA ARG A 508 -6.75 16.33 0.40
C ARG A 508 -7.22 17.78 0.42
N VAL A 509 -7.45 18.33 1.58
CA VAL A 509 -7.68 19.77 1.72
C VAL A 509 -6.35 20.49 1.53
N SER A 510 -6.20 21.18 0.41
CA SER A 510 -4.94 21.86 0.02
C SER A 510 -4.99 23.36 0.29
N HIS A 511 -5.51 23.80 1.44
CA HIS A 511 -5.44 25.20 1.81
C HIS A 511 -4.79 25.35 3.19
N SER A 512 -4.14 26.49 3.41
CA SER A 512 -3.51 26.80 4.68
C SER A 512 -4.55 26.80 5.82
N GLY A 513 -4.23 26.11 6.89
CA GLY A 513 -5.04 26.11 8.10
C GLY A 513 -6.01 24.94 8.23
N ALA A 514 -5.92 23.90 7.40
CA ALA A 514 -6.63 22.65 7.62
C ALA A 514 -5.63 21.50 7.74
N LYS A 515 -5.79 20.70 8.76
CA LYS A 515 -4.91 19.56 9.04
C LYS A 515 -5.75 18.28 9.07
N ARG A 516 -5.40 17.32 8.24
CA ARG A 516 -6.01 16.01 8.27
C ARG A 516 -5.62 15.28 9.55
N PRO A 517 -6.58 14.79 10.35
CA PRO A 517 -6.29 14.05 11.57
C PRO A 517 -5.69 12.67 11.28
N ASP A 518 -4.94 12.14 12.23
CA ASP A 518 -4.48 10.76 12.21
C ASP A 518 -5.60 9.81 12.65
N HIS A 519 -6.46 10.25 13.59
CA HIS A 519 -7.64 9.50 14.03
C HIS A 519 -8.88 10.39 14.05
N VAL A 520 -10.03 9.77 13.79
CA VAL A 520 -11.36 10.37 13.97
C VAL A 520 -12.22 9.40 14.77
N PHE A 521 -12.75 9.85 15.90
CA PHE A 521 -13.65 9.05 16.72
C PHE A 521 -15.02 9.70 16.78
N GLU A 522 -16.07 8.90 16.62
CA GLU A 522 -17.44 9.33 16.92
C GLU A 522 -17.85 8.78 18.28
N ILE A 523 -18.28 9.66 19.18
CA ILE A 523 -18.77 9.31 20.52
C ILE A 523 -20.24 9.71 20.63
N THR A 524 -21.07 8.80 21.05
CA THR A 524 -22.48 9.05 21.35
C THR A 524 -22.80 8.74 22.81
N GLY A 525 -23.84 9.36 23.34
CA GLY A 525 -24.30 9.16 24.72
C GLY A 525 -23.79 10.19 25.75
N ILE A 526 -22.91 11.10 25.35
CA ILE A 526 -22.42 12.20 26.21
C ILE A 526 -23.29 13.44 26.04
N GLU A 527 -23.64 13.74 24.80
CA GLU A 527 -24.46 14.89 24.40
C GLU A 527 -25.65 14.44 23.56
N THR A 528 -26.55 15.37 23.27
CA THR A 528 -27.71 15.11 22.40
C THR A 528 -27.31 14.84 20.97
N LYS A 529 -26.25 15.49 20.49
CA LYS A 529 -25.63 15.24 19.19
C LYS A 529 -24.40 14.33 19.35
N PRO A 530 -24.08 13.50 18.37
CA PRO A 530 -22.81 12.78 18.34
C PRO A 530 -21.62 13.75 18.37
N ILE A 531 -20.55 13.35 19.03
CA ILE A 531 -19.29 14.13 19.08
C ILE A 531 -18.29 13.49 18.17
N ILE A 532 -17.69 14.26 17.28
CA ILE A 532 -16.55 13.82 16.47
C ILE A 532 -15.27 14.40 17.06
N ILE A 533 -14.34 13.53 17.42
CA ILE A 533 -13.02 13.89 17.94
C ILE A 533 -11.99 13.63 16.87
N SER A 534 -11.27 14.68 16.48
CA SER A 534 -10.12 14.60 15.57
C SER A 534 -8.83 14.59 16.37
N VAL A 535 -7.97 13.60 16.16
CA VAL A 535 -6.73 13.45 16.91
C VAL A 535 -5.51 13.49 15.97
N GLU A 536 -4.51 14.26 16.35
CA GLU A 536 -3.17 14.20 15.77
C GLU A 536 -2.23 13.50 16.74
N SER A 537 -1.57 12.45 16.25
CA SER A 537 -0.61 11.66 17.01
C SER A 537 0.83 11.98 16.61
N LYS A 538 1.74 12.10 17.58
CA LYS A 538 3.17 12.31 17.30
C LYS A 538 4.08 11.59 18.29
N GLU A 539 5.26 11.20 17.81
CA GLU A 539 6.29 10.61 18.66
C GLU A 539 6.78 11.56 19.74
N THR A 540 6.79 12.88 19.49
CA THR A 540 7.35 13.87 20.43
C THR A 540 6.50 15.12 20.51
N ALA A 541 6.55 15.81 21.65
CA ALA A 541 5.92 17.12 21.86
C ALA A 541 6.30 18.16 20.78
N ARG A 542 7.56 18.15 20.35
CA ARG A 542 8.08 19.11 19.36
C ARG A 542 7.53 18.89 17.95
N ALA A 543 7.13 17.68 17.61
CA ALA A 543 6.61 17.33 16.30
C ALA A 543 5.15 17.80 16.08
N LEU A 544 4.41 18.10 17.15
CA LEU A 544 3.09 18.69 17.04
C LEU A 544 3.18 20.10 16.46
N GLU A 545 2.23 20.48 15.62
CA GLU A 545 2.14 21.80 14.99
C GLU A 545 1.46 22.83 15.91
N GLU A 546 1.67 24.12 15.68
CA GLU A 546 0.97 25.19 16.39
C GLU A 546 -0.48 25.28 15.93
N ASN A 547 -1.41 25.57 16.88
CA ASN A 547 -2.84 25.73 16.62
C ASN A 547 -3.48 24.53 15.88
N ILE A 548 -2.95 23.33 16.12
CA ILE A 548 -3.41 22.13 15.41
C ILE A 548 -4.87 21.83 15.69
N GLY A 549 -5.38 22.14 16.89
CA GLY A 549 -6.77 21.91 17.26
C GLY A 549 -7.77 22.59 16.35
N GLU A 550 -7.55 23.88 16.04
CA GLU A 550 -8.37 24.61 15.08
C GLU A 550 -8.30 24.01 13.68
N ASN A 551 -7.10 23.62 13.25
CA ASN A 551 -6.88 23.07 11.93
C ASN A 551 -7.53 21.69 11.73
N LEU A 552 -7.56 20.86 12.78
CA LEU A 552 -8.25 19.57 12.79
C LEU A 552 -9.77 19.72 12.66
N ASN A 553 -10.37 20.58 13.48
CA ASN A 553 -11.81 20.84 13.42
C ASN A 553 -12.23 21.44 12.08
N ARG A 554 -11.46 22.40 11.58
CA ARG A 554 -11.70 23.01 10.27
C ARG A 554 -11.66 22.00 9.14
N TYR A 555 -10.77 21.02 9.19
CA TYR A 555 -10.69 20.01 8.15
C TYR A 555 -12.00 19.24 7.98
N LEU A 556 -12.62 18.79 9.07
CA LEU A 556 -13.85 18.02 9.02
C LEU A 556 -15.07 18.89 8.68
N THR A 557 -15.18 20.08 9.28
CA THR A 557 -16.28 21.01 8.97
C THR A 557 -16.22 21.47 7.51
N ASP A 558 -15.03 21.80 7.02
CA ASP A 558 -14.83 22.17 5.62
C ASP A 558 -15.22 21.03 4.67
N LEU A 559 -14.93 19.77 5.04
CA LEU A 559 -15.35 18.61 4.25
C LEU A 559 -16.88 18.45 4.20
N MET A 560 -17.57 18.70 5.30
CA MET A 560 -19.02 18.51 5.40
C MET A 560 -19.83 19.66 4.78
N ASP A 561 -19.36 20.91 4.98
CA ASP A 561 -20.15 22.11 4.72
C ASP A 561 -19.82 22.82 3.40
N TYR A 562 -18.70 22.52 2.78
CA TYR A 562 -18.31 23.24 1.57
C TYR A 562 -19.31 23.03 0.42
N PRO A 563 -19.78 24.09 -0.24
CA PRO A 563 -20.67 23.96 -1.37
C PRO A 563 -19.97 23.31 -2.56
N VAL A 564 -20.65 22.39 -3.21
CA VAL A 564 -20.17 21.59 -4.36
C VAL A 564 -19.56 22.43 -5.49
N ASN A 565 -19.98 23.69 -5.63
CA ASN A 565 -19.60 24.58 -6.74
C ASN A 565 -18.53 25.62 -6.39
N ALA A 566 -17.97 25.61 -5.19
CA ALA A 566 -16.95 26.58 -4.84
C ALA A 566 -15.61 26.20 -5.48
N LYS A 567 -15.05 27.08 -6.31
CA LYS A 567 -13.68 26.91 -6.83
C LYS A 567 -12.72 26.76 -5.66
N ARG A 568 -11.94 25.67 -5.64
CA ARG A 568 -11.02 25.25 -4.57
C ARG A 568 -11.66 24.61 -3.34
N SER A 569 -12.96 24.39 -3.32
CA SER A 569 -13.61 23.66 -2.25
C SER A 569 -13.73 22.19 -2.58
N LEU A 570 -13.73 21.38 -1.56
CA LEU A 570 -14.07 19.97 -1.67
C LEU A 570 -15.57 19.85 -1.95
N PRO A 571 -16.05 18.77 -2.58
CA PRO A 571 -17.46 18.47 -2.67
C PRO A 571 -17.99 18.00 -1.33
N ALA A 572 -17.83 18.85 -0.31
CA ALA A 572 -18.46 18.68 0.96
C ALA A 572 -19.97 18.71 0.78
N GLY A 573 -20.73 18.24 1.67
CA GLY A 573 -22.17 18.07 1.52
C GLY A 573 -22.55 16.84 0.70
N GLU A 574 -21.55 16.05 0.23
CA GLU A 574 -21.75 14.76 -0.39
C GLU A 574 -21.07 13.62 0.40
N TRP A 575 -20.71 13.88 1.63
CA TRP A 575 -20.43 12.82 2.57
C TRP A 575 -21.70 12.02 2.77
N LYS A 576 -21.78 10.93 2.07
CA LYS A 576 -22.89 10.02 2.17
C LYS A 576 -22.40 8.72 2.74
N TYR A 577 -23.07 8.30 3.78
CA TYR A 577 -23.05 6.93 4.20
C TYR A 577 -24.41 6.31 3.81
N ASP A 578 -24.38 5.28 2.97
CA ASP A 578 -25.60 4.61 2.47
C ASP A 578 -26.71 5.60 2.03
N ASP A 579 -26.32 6.62 1.24
CA ASP A 579 -27.18 7.70 0.73
C ASP A 579 -27.64 8.75 1.78
N THR A 580 -27.24 8.63 3.04
CA THR A 580 -27.51 9.66 4.05
C THR A 580 -26.43 10.74 3.97
N LYS A 581 -26.86 11.97 3.68
CA LYS A 581 -25.96 13.14 3.71
C LYS A 581 -25.56 13.44 5.15
N LEU A 582 -24.24 13.59 5.41
CA LEU A 582 -23.72 14.10 6.67
C LEU A 582 -23.60 15.62 6.59
N ASP A 583 -24.06 16.31 7.62
CA ASP A 583 -24.02 17.77 7.77
C ASP A 583 -23.25 18.10 9.05
N SER A 584 -22.39 19.10 9.02
CA SER A 584 -21.63 19.48 10.21
C SER A 584 -22.53 19.91 11.36
N GLU A 585 -23.70 20.47 11.06
CA GLU A 585 -24.65 20.86 12.08
C GLU A 585 -25.22 19.68 12.89
N ASP A 586 -25.13 18.46 12.38
CA ASP A 586 -25.58 17.25 13.07
C ASP A 586 -24.62 16.76 14.16
N PHE A 587 -23.42 17.32 14.24
CA PHE A 587 -22.35 16.89 15.13
C PHE A 587 -21.84 18.03 16.04
N LEU A 588 -21.18 17.62 17.12
CA LEU A 588 -20.26 18.45 17.87
C LEU A 588 -18.82 18.03 17.53
N PHE A 589 -17.92 18.98 17.45
CA PHE A 589 -16.52 18.72 17.11
C PHE A 589 -15.61 19.02 18.30
N ALA A 590 -14.67 18.12 18.54
CA ALA A 590 -13.59 18.30 19.49
C ALA A 590 -12.26 17.91 18.85
N SER A 591 -11.20 18.58 19.23
CA SER A 591 -9.86 18.31 18.76
C SER A 591 -8.99 17.75 19.87
N ALA A 592 -8.06 16.87 19.51
CA ALA A 592 -7.14 16.28 20.45
C ALA A 592 -5.71 16.15 19.88
N ALA A 593 -4.72 16.23 20.78
CA ALA A 593 -3.33 15.90 20.49
C ALA A 593 -2.90 14.71 21.37
N ALA A 594 -2.16 13.77 20.76
CA ALA A 594 -1.61 12.61 21.47
C ALA A 594 -0.10 12.53 21.23
N TYR A 595 0.71 12.40 22.28
CA TYR A 595 2.16 12.39 22.14
C TYR A 595 2.86 11.68 23.32
N ILE A 596 4.12 11.26 23.09
CA ILE A 596 4.94 10.69 24.15
C ILE A 596 5.64 11.82 24.92
N CYS A 597 5.37 11.88 26.21
CA CYS A 597 6.05 12.81 27.11
C CYS A 597 7.40 12.21 27.53
N MET A 598 8.49 12.75 26.99
CA MET A 598 9.85 12.25 27.22
C MET A 598 10.67 13.08 28.19
N ARG A 599 10.29 14.33 28.40
CA ARG A 599 11.06 15.31 29.16
C ARG A 599 10.16 16.14 30.08
N GLU A 600 10.75 16.60 31.18
CA GLU A 600 10.17 17.68 31.95
C GLU A 600 10.02 18.92 31.08
N GLY A 601 8.85 19.56 31.08
CA GLY A 601 8.51 20.71 30.22
C GLY A 601 7.87 20.34 28.87
N ASP A 602 7.82 19.07 28.46
CA ASP A 602 7.10 18.67 27.22
C ASP A 602 5.60 18.97 27.34
N PHE A 603 5.04 18.86 28.53
CA PHE A 603 3.62 19.12 28.78
C PHE A 603 3.29 20.59 28.59
N GLU A 604 4.02 21.50 29.25
CA GLU A 604 3.83 22.94 29.12
C GLU A 604 4.06 23.44 27.69
N LEU A 605 5.01 22.81 26.98
CA LEU A 605 5.25 23.10 25.56
C LEU A 605 4.01 22.78 24.72
N VAL A 606 3.40 21.61 24.90
CA VAL A 606 2.24 21.18 24.13
C VAL A 606 1.00 21.99 24.51
N GLU A 607 0.74 22.17 25.80
CA GLU A 607 -0.38 22.94 26.32
C GLU A 607 -0.47 24.36 25.69
N ASN A 608 0.66 25.06 25.63
CA ASN A 608 0.73 26.40 25.07
C ASN A 608 0.74 26.46 23.53
N LYS A 609 0.90 25.31 22.85
CA LYS A 609 1.15 25.26 21.41
C LYS A 609 -0.05 24.80 20.59
N VAL A 610 -0.76 23.77 21.07
CA VAL A 610 -1.65 22.98 20.18
C VAL A 610 -3.08 23.53 20.07
N GLY A 611 -3.61 24.20 21.11
CA GLY A 611 -4.97 24.72 21.11
C GLY A 611 -6.06 23.66 20.93
N CYS A 612 -5.84 22.44 21.46
CA CYS A 612 -6.79 21.35 21.40
C CYS A 612 -7.74 21.35 22.60
N ASP A 613 -8.92 20.75 22.44
CA ASP A 613 -9.88 20.53 23.53
C ASP A 613 -9.37 19.50 24.54
N ILE A 614 -8.58 18.51 24.06
CA ILE A 614 -8.04 17.41 24.87
C ILE A 614 -6.58 17.16 24.49
N ILE A 615 -5.76 16.83 25.50
CA ILE A 615 -4.38 16.39 25.30
C ILE A 615 -4.19 15.04 26.00
N PHE A 616 -3.68 14.05 25.25
CA PHE A 616 -3.28 12.74 25.73
C PHE A 616 -1.75 12.68 25.83
N SER A 617 -1.21 12.74 27.04
CA SER A 617 0.23 12.66 27.30
C SER A 617 0.61 11.24 27.76
N TYR A 618 1.40 10.54 26.94
CA TYR A 618 1.79 9.15 27.17
C TYR A 618 3.10 9.06 27.93
N TYR A 619 3.11 8.25 29.01
CA TYR A 619 4.27 7.95 29.83
C TYR A 619 4.49 6.44 29.82
N PHE A 620 5.58 6.00 29.23
CA PHE A 620 5.96 4.60 29.20
C PHE A 620 6.94 4.30 30.32
N GLY A 621 6.60 3.35 31.15
CA GLY A 621 7.43 2.85 32.23
C GLY A 621 8.02 1.47 31.92
N ASP A 622 8.82 0.97 32.85
CA ASP A 622 9.40 -0.36 32.78
C ASP A 622 8.32 -1.45 32.68
N ASN A 623 8.64 -2.57 32.04
CA ASN A 623 7.76 -3.73 31.87
C ASN A 623 6.47 -3.48 31.06
N GLY A 624 6.50 -2.53 30.14
CA GLY A 624 5.39 -2.25 29.23
C GLY A 624 4.18 -1.60 29.92
N LYS A 625 4.37 -0.96 31.07
CA LYS A 625 3.35 -0.11 31.69
C LYS A 625 3.21 1.19 30.91
N CYS A 626 1.99 1.60 30.67
CA CYS A 626 1.69 2.90 30.08
C CYS A 626 0.71 3.68 30.96
N ARG A 627 1.02 4.92 31.22
CA ARG A 627 0.09 5.89 31.84
C ARG A 627 -0.22 6.98 30.83
N ILE A 628 -1.48 7.29 30.68
CA ILE A 628 -1.95 8.41 29.86
C ILE A 628 -2.57 9.44 30.78
N ASN A 629 -1.98 10.63 30.82
CA ASN A 629 -2.58 11.78 31.42
C ASN A 629 -3.51 12.44 30.40
N ILE A 630 -4.74 12.68 30.79
CA ILE A 630 -5.78 13.31 29.97
C ILE A 630 -6.06 14.71 30.54
N SER A 631 -5.66 15.73 29.81
CA SER A 631 -5.92 17.13 30.15
C SER A 631 -7.01 17.69 29.25
N SER A 632 -7.94 18.47 29.80
CA SER A 632 -9.07 19.05 29.07
C SER A 632 -9.09 20.56 29.17
N TYR A 633 -9.31 21.25 28.05
CA TYR A 633 -9.24 22.71 27.92
C TYR A 633 -10.55 23.32 27.46
N SER A 634 -11.60 22.51 27.27
CA SER A 634 -12.96 22.98 27.00
C SER A 634 -13.99 22.20 27.82
N GLU A 635 -15.19 22.72 27.97
CA GLU A 635 -16.29 22.01 28.64
C GLU A 635 -16.64 20.69 27.94
N LEU A 636 -16.58 20.67 26.59
CA LEU A 636 -16.79 19.46 25.80
C LEU A 636 -15.66 18.46 26.05
N GLY A 637 -14.41 18.91 26.00
CA GLY A 637 -13.23 18.11 26.31
C GLY A 637 -13.30 17.47 27.70
N LYS A 638 -13.77 18.21 28.71
CA LYS A 638 -13.95 17.70 30.07
C LYS A 638 -14.97 16.57 30.13
N LYS A 639 -16.12 16.73 29.49
CA LYS A 639 -17.17 15.69 29.44
C LYS A 639 -16.65 14.42 28.76
N ILE A 640 -15.87 14.56 27.69
CA ILE A 640 -15.25 13.43 26.98
C ILE A 640 -14.22 12.74 27.88
N ALA A 641 -13.31 13.48 28.51
CA ALA A 641 -12.31 12.94 29.43
C ALA A 641 -12.94 12.18 30.60
N ASP A 642 -13.97 12.76 31.23
CA ASP A 642 -14.73 12.11 32.29
C ASP A 642 -15.40 10.82 31.82
N ALA A 643 -15.99 10.80 30.63
CA ALA A 643 -16.62 9.63 30.07
C ALA A 643 -15.61 8.49 29.77
N ILE A 644 -14.45 8.83 29.19
CA ILE A 644 -13.37 7.87 28.90
C ILE A 644 -12.83 7.26 30.21
N CYS A 645 -12.58 8.08 31.24
CA CYS A 645 -12.03 7.59 32.51
C CYS A 645 -13.02 6.79 33.36
N LYS A 646 -14.32 6.99 33.17
CA LYS A 646 -15.37 6.18 33.82
C LYS A 646 -15.62 4.84 33.13
N ALA A 647 -15.24 4.71 31.87
CA ALA A 647 -15.39 3.47 31.11
C ALA A 647 -14.38 2.41 31.57
N GLU A 648 -14.77 1.15 31.51
CA GLU A 648 -13.87 0.04 31.81
C GLU A 648 -12.84 -0.12 30.68
N CYS A 649 -11.56 0.08 31.02
CA CYS A 649 -10.45 -0.18 30.09
C CYS A 649 -9.95 -1.63 30.28
N PRO A 650 -9.94 -2.47 29.24
CA PRO A 650 -9.55 -3.87 29.37
C PRO A 650 -8.03 -4.11 29.41
N LEU A 651 -7.22 -3.07 29.26
CA LEU A 651 -5.75 -3.17 29.24
C LEU A 651 -5.17 -3.03 30.66
N GLU A 652 -4.73 -4.14 31.25
CA GLU A 652 -4.26 -4.19 32.64
C GLU A 652 -3.01 -3.33 32.95
N LYS A 653 -2.16 -3.12 31.94
CA LYS A 653 -0.93 -2.33 32.09
C LYS A 653 -1.11 -0.86 31.71
N LEU A 654 -2.33 -0.44 31.45
CA LEU A 654 -2.67 0.93 31.09
C LEU A 654 -3.40 1.61 32.25
N SER A 655 -3.02 2.82 32.56
CA SER A 655 -3.76 3.70 33.48
C SER A 655 -4.13 5.01 32.79
N LEU A 656 -5.39 5.40 32.91
CA LEU A 656 -5.93 6.68 32.44
C LEU A 656 -6.11 7.59 33.65
N VAL A 657 -5.56 8.80 33.61
CA VAL A 657 -5.57 9.75 34.71
C VAL A 657 -5.99 11.12 34.18
N ILE A 658 -7.04 11.71 34.74
CA ILE A 658 -7.40 13.09 34.47
C ILE A 658 -6.47 14.00 35.28
N VAL A 659 -5.87 15.00 34.64
CA VAL A 659 -4.93 15.95 35.22
C VAL A 659 -5.37 17.38 34.96
#